data_b7375a565d3f8d8bed5b0c1d6c8d4113
#
_entry.id   b7375a565d3f8d8bed5b0c1d6c8d4113
#
_cell.length_a   1.000
_cell.length_b   1.000
_cell.length_c   1.000
_cell.angle_alpha   90.00
_cell.angle_beta   90.00
_cell.angle_gamma   90.00
#
_symmetry.space_group_name_H-M   'P 1'
#
loop_
_entity.id
_entity.type
_entity.pdbx_description
1 polymer ?
#
loop_
_entity_poly.entity_id
_entity_poly.type
_entity_poly.pdbx_seq_one_letter_code
_entity_poly.pdbx_strand_id
1 'polypeptide(L)'
;MSHANESLLLIDGHSLAYRAFHALPAENFSTSTGQTTNAIFGFISMLINVLRDESPSHVAVAFDLGRETFRLEEYPEYKAGRAKTPPEFHPQIDLIKDIVTAMGIRVVTKEGFEADDALATMATMGTEAGAAVEVMTGDKDSFQLSTDTVTILYPKRGVSDLVRMTPEAIEEKYGVTPANYRGLAALVGEKADNLPGVPGVGDKTAAKWLKAHGDLPGVIEHADEIGGKVGEKLRDHIPEVERNYRLNRLLDDLDLGLDFADLKWGEGDPAELSSLFDQLEFQALGKRLAAIFGDAATPEAAESAPAREVEIATVAVPALLDSIAEADVLALDTDGMYELGHGDVRFLAVSTQPGTASVVDLGEASDADLTALEAALRKAALIFHSSKVQIKALRSVGIDLTDVAGDTALAAYLLVPDQRSYELRDIAAERAGIDLAPAEAKDGQLALDLDTDATARTHGANAAALLEVHEILATAIDEANMTQVYRDIELPLVPVLAGMELAGIAIDEAGLAELVEDFTKQAQASAELAYEAIGHEVNLGSPKQLQTVLFDELDMPKTKRTKTGYTTDADALAELFVKTEHPFLQHLLAHRDATKLKQTVVGLGKTVAEDGRIHTTYQQTVAATGRLSSLDPNLQNIPVRTESGRRIREVFVADPNVPGGLLLTADYSQIEMRIMAHLSGDAALIQAFKDGEDLHSYVGSKVFSVGIDEVDSTMRSKVKAMSYGLVYGLSAFGLSKQLAIGVDEARGLMDQYFERFGAVKDYLDEIVEQARDNGFTETIMGRRRYLPALHSDRRQLREMAERAALNAPIQGSAADIMKIAMLKVADRLEGFRSRMLLQVHDEIIVDLHPEEADEVKAIVTEEMGSAYELDVPLDVNVGTGVSWHAAAH
;
A
#
# COMPACT_ATOMS: atom_id res chain seq x y z
N MET A 1 -45.80 -17.85 -21.59
CA MET A 1 -44.74 -18.76 -21.21
C MET A 1 -43.99 -18.08 -20.09
N SER A 2 -43.90 -18.67 -18.91
CA SER A 2 -43.33 -18.00 -17.73
C SER A 2 -41.81 -17.90 -17.91
N HIS A 3 -41.28 -16.70 -17.91
CA HIS A 3 -39.84 -16.36 -17.95
C HIS A 3 -39.14 -16.59 -16.61
N ALA A 4 -39.49 -17.63 -15.87
CA ALA A 4 -39.08 -17.88 -14.50
C ALA A 4 -37.60 -18.24 -14.31
N ASN A 5 -36.71 -17.95 -15.31
CA ASN A 5 -35.27 -18.23 -15.26
C ASN A 5 -34.41 -17.19 -16.03
N GLU A 6 -34.93 -15.99 -16.31
CA GLU A 6 -34.15 -14.94 -16.96
C GLU A 6 -33.53 -14.00 -15.92
N SER A 7 -32.22 -13.71 -16.08
CA SER A 7 -31.46 -12.79 -15.23
C SER A 7 -30.83 -11.68 -16.09
N LEU A 8 -30.79 -10.47 -15.57
CA LEU A 8 -30.24 -9.28 -16.22
C LEU A 8 -29.16 -8.66 -15.36
N LEU A 9 -27.93 -8.61 -15.87
CA LEU A 9 -26.81 -7.90 -15.27
C LEU A 9 -26.62 -6.55 -15.98
N LEU A 10 -26.71 -5.49 -15.23
CA LEU A 10 -26.50 -4.10 -15.66
C LEU A 10 -25.23 -3.55 -15.03
N ILE A 11 -24.38 -2.90 -15.83
CA ILE A 11 -23.06 -2.46 -15.40
C ILE A 11 -22.87 -0.97 -15.69
N ASP A 12 -22.46 -0.22 -14.67
CA ASP A 12 -22.02 1.16 -14.79
C ASP A 12 -20.58 1.21 -15.32
N GLY A 13 -20.44 1.33 -16.63
CA GLY A 13 -19.15 1.28 -17.30
C GLY A 13 -18.23 2.42 -16.92
N HIS A 14 -18.77 3.64 -16.79
CA HIS A 14 -17.94 4.82 -16.50
C HIS A 14 -17.41 4.82 -15.06
N SER A 15 -18.28 4.57 -14.09
CA SER A 15 -17.93 4.52 -12.67
C SER A 15 -16.92 3.42 -12.36
N LEU A 16 -17.14 2.20 -12.89
CA LEU A 16 -16.24 1.07 -12.64
C LEU A 16 -14.90 1.22 -13.36
N ALA A 17 -14.87 1.74 -14.59
CA ALA A 17 -13.63 2.03 -15.29
C ALA A 17 -12.81 3.11 -14.56
N TYR A 18 -13.47 4.16 -14.04
CA TYR A 18 -12.82 5.20 -13.26
C TYR A 18 -12.26 4.66 -11.94
N ARG A 19 -12.99 3.76 -11.29
CA ARG A 19 -12.53 3.07 -10.10
C ARG A 19 -11.31 2.19 -10.39
N ALA A 20 -11.32 1.41 -11.46
CA ALA A 20 -10.20 0.59 -11.90
C ALA A 20 -8.97 1.45 -12.21
N PHE A 21 -9.16 2.58 -12.90
CA PHE A 21 -8.08 3.52 -13.22
C PHE A 21 -7.35 4.04 -11.99
N HIS A 22 -8.08 4.28 -10.89
CA HIS A 22 -7.48 4.77 -9.64
C HIS A 22 -7.03 3.67 -8.68
N ALA A 23 -7.52 2.44 -8.85
CA ALA A 23 -7.11 1.30 -8.04
C ALA A 23 -5.78 0.69 -8.51
N LEU A 24 -5.52 0.72 -9.81
CA LEU A 24 -4.33 0.15 -10.44
C LEU A 24 -3.38 1.27 -10.88
N PRO A 25 -2.09 1.24 -10.48
CA PRO A 25 -1.11 2.23 -10.90
C PRO A 25 -0.90 2.18 -12.43
N ALA A 26 -1.05 3.31 -13.11
CA ALA A 26 -0.89 3.39 -14.56
C ALA A 26 0.53 2.99 -15.03
N GLU A 27 1.51 3.16 -14.15
CA GLU A 27 2.91 2.83 -14.40
C GLU A 27 3.14 1.33 -14.64
N ASN A 28 2.29 0.47 -14.06
CA ASN A 28 2.40 -0.99 -14.14
C ASN A 28 1.51 -1.62 -15.20
N PHE A 29 0.67 -0.82 -15.84
CA PHE A 29 -0.31 -1.24 -16.84
C PHE A 29 -0.18 -0.40 -18.10
N SER A 30 0.82 -0.70 -18.91
CA SER A 30 1.01 -0.10 -20.22
C SER A 30 1.56 -1.13 -21.20
N THR A 31 1.16 -1.01 -22.47
CA THR A 31 1.73 -1.83 -23.55
C THR A 31 3.19 -1.45 -23.80
N SER A 32 3.92 -2.30 -24.51
CA SER A 32 5.29 -2.03 -24.98
C SER A 32 5.39 -0.74 -25.83
N THR A 33 4.26 -0.29 -26.40
CA THR A 33 4.16 0.97 -27.17
C THR A 33 3.83 2.18 -26.30
N GLY A 34 3.69 2.01 -24.96
CA GLY A 34 3.42 3.08 -23.99
C GLY A 34 1.94 3.45 -23.84
N GLN A 35 1.01 2.67 -24.36
CA GLN A 35 -0.42 2.88 -24.14
C GLN A 35 -0.82 2.41 -22.74
N THR A 36 -1.41 3.29 -21.92
CA THR A 36 -1.90 2.95 -20.58
C THR A 36 -3.12 2.05 -20.65
N THR A 37 -3.15 0.97 -19.85
CA THR A 37 -4.17 -0.10 -19.92
C THR A 37 -4.79 -0.44 -18.56
N ASN A 38 -4.45 0.27 -17.48
CA ASN A 38 -4.89 -0.03 -16.11
C ASN A 38 -6.41 -0.03 -15.94
N ALA A 39 -7.13 0.95 -16.52
CA ALA A 39 -8.60 0.99 -16.45
C ALA A 39 -9.21 -0.18 -17.22
N ILE A 40 -8.66 -0.51 -18.39
CA ILE A 40 -9.14 -1.62 -19.23
C ILE A 40 -8.95 -2.93 -18.49
N PHE A 41 -7.73 -3.20 -18.00
CA PHE A 41 -7.41 -4.42 -17.28
C PHE A 41 -8.31 -4.63 -16.06
N GLY A 42 -8.45 -3.60 -15.21
CA GLY A 42 -9.26 -3.70 -14.01
C GLY A 42 -10.75 -3.84 -14.31
N PHE A 43 -11.27 -3.09 -15.30
CA PHE A 43 -12.68 -3.19 -15.71
C PHE A 43 -13.01 -4.56 -16.30
N ILE A 44 -12.20 -5.05 -17.25
CA ILE A 44 -12.43 -6.35 -17.88
C ILE A 44 -12.27 -7.49 -16.88
N SER A 45 -11.33 -7.38 -15.93
CA SER A 45 -11.18 -8.35 -14.84
C SER A 45 -12.43 -8.43 -13.95
N MET A 46 -13.01 -7.28 -13.57
CA MET A 46 -14.29 -7.24 -12.83
C MET A 46 -15.43 -7.82 -13.63
N LEU A 47 -15.51 -7.47 -14.92
CA LEU A 47 -16.56 -7.95 -15.83
C LEU A 47 -16.52 -9.47 -15.98
N ILE A 48 -15.32 -10.06 -16.23
CA ILE A 48 -15.14 -11.50 -16.32
C ILE A 48 -15.59 -12.20 -15.05
N ASN A 49 -15.21 -11.68 -13.88
CA ASN A 49 -15.59 -12.29 -12.60
C ASN A 49 -17.12 -12.26 -12.41
N VAL A 50 -17.76 -11.12 -12.57
CA VAL A 50 -19.21 -11.03 -12.35
C VAL A 50 -20.02 -11.85 -13.38
N LEU A 51 -19.56 -11.91 -14.65
CA LEU A 51 -20.19 -12.76 -15.66
C LEU A 51 -20.10 -14.25 -15.31
N ARG A 52 -18.96 -14.69 -14.76
CA ARG A 52 -18.78 -16.07 -14.30
C ARG A 52 -19.64 -16.37 -13.09
N ASP A 53 -19.62 -15.48 -12.08
CA ASP A 53 -20.25 -15.72 -10.78
C ASP A 53 -21.79 -15.65 -10.88
N GLU A 54 -22.32 -14.70 -11.65
CA GLU A 54 -23.77 -14.51 -11.78
C GLU A 54 -24.39 -15.25 -13.00
N SER A 55 -23.58 -15.64 -13.98
CA SER A 55 -24.02 -16.37 -15.20
C SER A 55 -25.29 -15.79 -15.84
N PRO A 56 -25.36 -14.47 -16.13
CA PRO A 56 -26.57 -13.80 -16.55
C PRO A 56 -27.01 -14.20 -17.97
N SER A 57 -28.32 -14.23 -18.23
CA SER A 57 -28.85 -14.45 -19.58
C SER A 57 -28.88 -13.18 -20.42
N HIS A 58 -28.97 -12.02 -19.79
CA HIS A 58 -28.99 -10.69 -20.39
C HIS A 58 -27.94 -9.80 -19.74
N VAL A 59 -27.20 -9.01 -20.52
CA VAL A 59 -26.13 -8.14 -20.02
C VAL A 59 -26.10 -6.83 -20.79
N ALA A 60 -25.98 -5.70 -20.09
CA ALA A 60 -25.72 -4.42 -20.72
C ALA A 60 -24.76 -3.58 -19.88
N VAL A 61 -23.95 -2.75 -20.56
CA VAL A 61 -23.03 -1.80 -19.94
C VAL A 61 -23.42 -0.39 -20.37
N ALA A 62 -23.74 0.48 -19.39
CA ALA A 62 -24.06 1.87 -19.68
C ALA A 62 -22.84 2.78 -19.53
N PHE A 63 -22.68 3.75 -20.44
CA PHE A 63 -21.63 4.77 -20.39
C PHE A 63 -22.19 6.18 -20.57
N ASP A 64 -21.59 7.15 -19.91
CA ASP A 64 -21.85 8.57 -20.15
C ASP A 64 -21.32 8.98 -21.52
N LEU A 65 -22.10 9.77 -22.26
CA LEU A 65 -21.70 10.37 -23.55
C LEU A 65 -20.95 11.69 -23.37
N GLY A 66 -21.18 12.41 -22.27
CA GLY A 66 -20.61 13.73 -22.06
C GLY A 66 -21.07 14.36 -20.77
N ARG A 67 -20.77 15.67 -20.61
CA ARG A 67 -21.14 16.43 -19.41
C ARG A 67 -22.47 17.17 -19.54
N GLU A 68 -23.00 17.32 -20.75
CA GLU A 68 -24.22 18.07 -21.02
C GLU A 68 -25.42 17.19 -20.70
N THR A 69 -25.96 17.32 -19.49
CA THR A 69 -27.12 16.57 -19.00
C THR A 69 -28.18 17.54 -18.47
N PHE A 70 -29.41 17.09 -18.38
CA PHE A 70 -30.51 17.89 -17.80
C PHE A 70 -30.21 18.39 -16.39
N ARG A 71 -29.38 17.63 -15.62
CA ARG A 71 -28.96 18.03 -14.26
C ARG A 71 -28.08 19.27 -14.29
N LEU A 72 -27.16 19.36 -15.28
CA LEU A 72 -26.33 20.54 -15.47
C LEU A 72 -27.10 21.74 -15.99
N GLU A 73 -28.15 21.50 -16.82
CA GLU A 73 -29.05 22.57 -17.25
C GLU A 73 -29.86 23.16 -16.09
N GLU A 74 -30.37 22.29 -15.17
CA GLU A 74 -31.11 22.73 -13.99
C GLU A 74 -30.20 23.39 -12.93
N TYR A 75 -28.96 22.86 -12.75
CA TYR A 75 -27.98 23.34 -11.78
C TYR A 75 -26.57 23.44 -12.40
N PRO A 76 -26.15 24.60 -12.89
CA PRO A 76 -24.85 24.76 -13.56
C PRO A 76 -23.63 24.44 -12.70
N GLU A 77 -23.77 24.41 -11.37
CA GLU A 77 -22.71 24.06 -10.44
C GLU A 77 -22.67 22.53 -10.14
N TYR A 78 -23.57 21.75 -10.72
CA TYR A 78 -23.60 20.30 -10.59
C TYR A 78 -22.26 19.68 -11.04
N LYS A 79 -21.64 18.87 -10.19
CA LYS A 79 -20.33 18.24 -10.41
C LYS A 79 -19.18 19.22 -10.72
N ALA A 80 -19.33 20.53 -10.44
CA ALA A 80 -18.32 21.55 -10.75
C ALA A 80 -17.01 21.38 -9.98
N GLY A 81 -17.05 20.71 -8.83
CA GLY A 81 -15.89 20.42 -7.98
C GLY A 81 -15.09 19.18 -8.35
N ARG A 82 -15.54 18.37 -9.31
CA ARG A 82 -14.82 17.15 -9.71
C ARG A 82 -13.48 17.49 -10.36
N ALA A 83 -12.43 16.77 -9.97
CA ALA A 83 -11.13 16.90 -10.61
C ALA A 83 -11.25 16.59 -12.11
N LYS A 84 -10.45 17.27 -12.93
CA LYS A 84 -10.39 16.95 -14.36
C LYS A 84 -9.94 15.50 -14.52
N THR A 85 -10.68 14.73 -15.27
CA THR A 85 -10.32 13.36 -15.63
C THR A 85 -8.94 13.36 -16.31
N PRO A 86 -8.01 12.48 -15.91
CA PRO A 86 -6.72 12.37 -16.56
C PRO A 86 -6.87 12.11 -18.06
N PRO A 87 -6.04 12.74 -18.90
CA PRO A 87 -6.15 12.55 -20.37
C PRO A 87 -5.98 11.09 -20.80
N GLU A 88 -5.23 10.30 -20.04
CA GLU A 88 -4.95 8.88 -20.29
C GLU A 88 -6.18 7.98 -20.04
N PHE A 89 -7.20 8.46 -19.37
CA PHE A 89 -8.42 7.71 -19.06
C PHE A 89 -9.35 7.59 -20.29
N HIS A 90 -9.55 8.69 -21.04
CA HIS A 90 -10.53 8.73 -22.12
C HIS A 90 -10.25 7.70 -23.24
N PRO A 91 -8.99 7.51 -23.72
CA PRO A 91 -8.73 6.47 -24.73
C PRO A 91 -9.04 5.06 -24.24
N GLN A 92 -8.92 4.80 -22.94
CA GLN A 92 -9.23 3.48 -22.37
C GLN A 92 -10.74 3.20 -22.35
N ILE A 93 -11.58 4.23 -22.17
CA ILE A 93 -13.05 4.06 -22.21
C ILE A 93 -13.51 3.59 -23.60
N ASP A 94 -12.95 4.12 -24.66
CA ASP A 94 -13.32 3.70 -26.02
C ASP A 94 -12.92 2.24 -26.26
N LEU A 95 -11.72 1.84 -25.86
CA LEU A 95 -11.28 0.44 -25.93
C LEU A 95 -12.11 -0.50 -25.04
N ILE A 96 -12.52 -0.06 -23.86
CA ILE A 96 -13.44 -0.85 -23.02
C ILE A 96 -14.77 -1.08 -23.76
N LYS A 97 -15.33 -0.06 -24.41
CA LYS A 97 -16.56 -0.20 -25.21
C LYS A 97 -16.38 -1.18 -26.38
N ASP A 98 -15.23 -1.11 -27.07
CA ASP A 98 -14.90 -2.01 -28.18
C ASP A 98 -14.81 -3.47 -27.68
N ILE A 99 -14.09 -3.71 -26.57
CA ILE A 99 -13.98 -5.05 -25.97
C ILE A 99 -15.36 -5.57 -25.51
N VAL A 100 -16.14 -4.75 -24.80
CA VAL A 100 -17.48 -5.12 -24.32
C VAL A 100 -18.40 -5.46 -25.49
N THR A 101 -18.32 -4.69 -26.59
CA THR A 101 -19.09 -4.95 -27.80
C THR A 101 -18.63 -6.26 -28.47
N ALA A 102 -17.33 -6.48 -28.57
CA ALA A 102 -16.77 -7.72 -29.11
C ALA A 102 -17.11 -8.95 -28.23
N MET A 103 -17.34 -8.75 -26.91
CA MET A 103 -17.87 -9.79 -26.01
C MET A 103 -19.36 -10.11 -26.26
N GLY A 104 -20.03 -9.48 -27.22
CA GLY A 104 -21.46 -9.65 -27.47
C GLY A 104 -22.37 -8.99 -26.44
N ILE A 105 -21.82 -8.07 -25.65
CA ILE A 105 -22.56 -7.35 -24.61
C ILE A 105 -23.03 -5.99 -25.15
N ARG A 106 -24.26 -5.63 -24.83
CA ARG A 106 -24.85 -4.37 -25.29
C ARG A 106 -24.25 -3.17 -24.58
N VAL A 107 -23.62 -2.28 -25.33
CA VAL A 107 -23.21 -0.95 -24.85
C VAL A 107 -24.37 0.02 -25.04
N VAL A 108 -24.76 0.72 -23.97
CA VAL A 108 -25.88 1.67 -23.96
C VAL A 108 -25.39 3.07 -23.57
N THR A 109 -25.79 4.05 -24.36
CA THR A 109 -25.51 5.47 -24.11
C THR A 109 -26.74 6.29 -24.46
N LYS A 110 -26.98 7.41 -23.77
CA LYS A 110 -28.10 8.32 -24.09
C LYS A 110 -27.66 9.77 -24.01
N GLU A 111 -27.85 10.51 -25.08
CA GLU A 111 -27.52 11.95 -25.14
C GLU A 111 -28.45 12.74 -24.19
N GLY A 112 -27.85 13.66 -23.40
CA GLY A 112 -28.57 14.50 -22.44
C GLY A 112 -28.84 13.83 -21.09
N PHE A 113 -28.46 12.57 -20.87
CA PHE A 113 -28.67 11.78 -19.66
C PHE A 113 -27.40 11.12 -19.20
N GLU A 114 -27.35 10.73 -17.93
CA GLU A 114 -26.24 10.01 -17.35
C GLU A 114 -26.44 8.49 -17.49
N ALA A 115 -25.33 7.72 -17.34
CA ALA A 115 -25.36 6.26 -17.40
C ALA A 115 -26.33 5.67 -16.37
N ASP A 116 -26.42 6.28 -15.20
CA ASP A 116 -27.31 5.85 -14.11
C ASP A 116 -28.79 5.91 -14.49
N ASP A 117 -29.22 6.89 -15.31
CA ASP A 117 -30.61 6.98 -15.81
C ASP A 117 -30.89 5.85 -16.82
N ALA A 118 -29.91 5.52 -17.66
CA ALA A 118 -30.06 4.37 -18.55
C ALA A 118 -30.10 3.04 -17.80
N LEU A 119 -29.29 2.88 -16.73
CA LEU A 119 -29.32 1.71 -15.84
C LEU A 119 -30.69 1.58 -15.14
N ALA A 120 -31.23 2.67 -14.60
CA ALA A 120 -32.55 2.67 -13.96
C ALA A 120 -33.67 2.26 -14.94
N THR A 121 -33.63 2.79 -16.17
CA THR A 121 -34.58 2.44 -17.22
C THR A 121 -34.48 0.95 -17.60
N MET A 122 -33.25 0.43 -17.79
CA MET A 122 -33.06 -0.99 -18.12
C MET A 122 -33.42 -1.90 -16.94
N ALA A 123 -33.20 -1.48 -15.69
CA ALA A 123 -33.64 -2.22 -14.50
C ALA A 123 -35.16 -2.35 -14.44
N THR A 124 -35.88 -1.27 -14.79
CA THR A 124 -37.34 -1.29 -14.91
C THR A 124 -37.79 -2.23 -16.02
N MET A 125 -37.17 -2.18 -17.21
CA MET A 125 -37.45 -3.10 -18.33
C MET A 125 -37.27 -4.58 -17.92
N GLY A 126 -36.15 -4.89 -17.20
CA GLY A 126 -35.89 -6.25 -16.71
C GLY A 126 -36.96 -6.72 -15.69
N THR A 127 -37.31 -5.83 -14.77
CA THR A 127 -38.37 -6.12 -13.77
C THR A 127 -39.74 -6.36 -14.44
N GLU A 128 -40.12 -5.55 -15.41
CA GLU A 128 -41.38 -5.70 -16.18
C GLU A 128 -41.40 -6.99 -17.02
N ALA A 129 -40.22 -7.43 -17.51
CA ALA A 129 -40.04 -8.71 -18.17
C ALA A 129 -40.08 -9.91 -17.20
N GLY A 130 -40.02 -9.68 -15.90
CA GLY A 130 -40.02 -10.72 -14.84
C GLY A 130 -38.65 -11.35 -14.59
N ALA A 131 -37.57 -10.70 -15.03
CA ALA A 131 -36.21 -11.13 -14.77
C ALA A 131 -35.70 -10.71 -13.38
N ALA A 132 -34.80 -11.47 -12.79
CA ALA A 132 -34.00 -11.01 -11.67
C ALA A 132 -32.94 -10.03 -12.19
N VAL A 133 -32.84 -8.84 -11.58
CA VAL A 133 -31.95 -7.76 -12.05
C VAL A 133 -30.85 -7.50 -11.04
N GLU A 134 -29.62 -7.44 -11.53
CA GLU A 134 -28.46 -7.03 -10.76
C GLU A 134 -27.82 -5.80 -11.40
N VAL A 135 -27.54 -4.77 -10.59
CA VAL A 135 -26.92 -3.52 -11.05
C VAL A 135 -25.58 -3.35 -10.38
N MET A 136 -24.51 -3.49 -11.14
CA MET A 136 -23.13 -3.31 -10.66
C MET A 136 -22.70 -1.87 -10.87
N THR A 137 -22.57 -1.09 -9.79
CA THR A 137 -22.16 0.31 -9.82
C THR A 137 -21.43 0.72 -8.56
N GLY A 138 -20.50 1.68 -8.70
CA GLY A 138 -19.84 2.35 -7.58
C GLY A 138 -20.61 3.56 -7.04
N ASP A 139 -21.76 3.91 -7.63
CA ASP A 139 -22.59 5.04 -7.20
C ASP A 139 -23.68 4.61 -6.23
N LYS A 140 -23.79 5.33 -5.12
CA LYS A 140 -24.78 5.07 -4.07
C LYS A 140 -26.19 5.53 -4.46
N ASP A 141 -26.31 6.43 -5.43
CA ASP A 141 -27.61 6.88 -5.89
C ASP A 141 -28.43 5.75 -6.47
N SER A 142 -27.78 4.72 -7.00
CA SER A 142 -28.41 3.50 -7.46
C SER A 142 -29.08 2.68 -6.34
N PHE A 143 -28.81 2.95 -5.05
CA PHE A 143 -29.50 2.26 -3.95
C PHE A 143 -31.00 2.50 -3.96
N GLN A 144 -31.48 3.62 -4.55
CA GLN A 144 -32.90 3.89 -4.72
C GLN A 144 -33.59 2.87 -5.65
N LEU A 145 -32.84 2.15 -6.49
CA LEU A 145 -33.35 1.14 -7.43
C LEU A 145 -33.57 -0.24 -6.77
N SER A 146 -33.01 -0.48 -5.57
CA SER A 146 -33.06 -1.79 -4.94
C SER A 146 -34.49 -2.16 -4.55
N THR A 147 -34.94 -3.36 -4.96
CA THR A 147 -36.26 -3.95 -4.70
C THR A 147 -36.10 -5.45 -4.45
N ASP A 148 -37.22 -6.17 -4.26
CA ASP A 148 -37.20 -7.63 -4.15
C ASP A 148 -36.70 -8.33 -5.44
N THR A 149 -36.69 -7.62 -6.58
CA THR A 149 -36.25 -8.13 -7.88
C THR A 149 -35.00 -7.46 -8.40
N VAL A 150 -34.54 -6.34 -7.81
CA VAL A 150 -33.36 -5.57 -8.20
C VAL A 150 -32.36 -5.54 -7.04
N THR A 151 -31.19 -6.12 -7.23
CA THR A 151 -30.07 -6.10 -6.26
C THR A 151 -28.95 -5.21 -6.78
N ILE A 152 -28.35 -4.37 -5.92
CA ILE A 152 -27.19 -3.56 -6.31
C ILE A 152 -25.91 -4.27 -5.86
N LEU A 153 -25.02 -4.55 -6.81
CA LEU A 153 -23.69 -5.07 -6.57
C LEU A 153 -22.71 -3.90 -6.38
N TYR A 154 -22.38 -3.60 -5.12
CA TYR A 154 -21.59 -2.42 -4.76
C TYR A 154 -20.15 -2.80 -4.41
N PRO A 155 -19.12 -2.30 -5.13
CA PRO A 155 -17.73 -2.60 -4.85
C PRO A 155 -17.22 -1.90 -3.58
N LYS A 156 -16.77 -2.67 -2.57
CA LYS A 156 -16.33 -2.17 -1.25
C LYS A 156 -14.85 -1.82 -1.21
N ARG A 157 -13.98 -2.73 -1.61
CA ARG A 157 -12.51 -2.52 -1.67
C ARG A 157 -11.97 -3.08 -2.99
N GLY A 158 -11.04 -2.35 -3.63
CA GLY A 158 -10.43 -2.79 -4.88
C GLY A 158 -11.45 -3.00 -6.00
N VAL A 159 -11.17 -3.98 -6.85
CA VAL A 159 -11.97 -4.31 -8.05
C VAL A 159 -12.78 -5.62 -7.91
N SER A 160 -12.61 -6.38 -6.81
CA SER A 160 -13.16 -7.74 -6.69
C SER A 160 -14.07 -7.96 -5.46
N ASP A 161 -14.12 -7.04 -4.50
CA ASP A 161 -14.94 -7.19 -3.28
C ASP A 161 -16.30 -6.53 -3.48
N LEU A 162 -17.31 -7.30 -3.92
CA LEU A 162 -18.69 -6.86 -4.18
C LEU A 162 -19.59 -7.15 -2.98
N VAL A 163 -20.38 -6.17 -2.58
CA VAL A 163 -21.40 -6.32 -1.54
C VAL A 163 -22.79 -6.23 -2.17
N ARG A 164 -23.65 -7.21 -1.90
CA ARG A 164 -25.05 -7.22 -2.34
C ARG A 164 -25.87 -6.28 -1.45
N MET A 165 -26.33 -5.19 -2.04
CA MET A 165 -27.16 -4.19 -1.38
C MET A 165 -28.63 -4.45 -1.70
N THR A 166 -29.26 -5.33 -0.90
CA THR A 166 -30.70 -5.59 -0.92
C THR A 166 -31.44 -4.50 -0.14
N PRO A 167 -32.79 -4.42 -0.22
CA PRO A 167 -33.59 -3.51 0.59
C PRO A 167 -33.25 -3.60 2.08
N GLU A 168 -33.08 -4.82 2.61
CA GLU A 168 -32.76 -5.06 4.02
C GLU A 168 -31.35 -4.54 4.36
N ALA A 169 -30.35 -4.81 3.50
CA ALA A 169 -28.98 -4.36 3.70
C ALA A 169 -28.86 -2.82 3.68
N ILE A 170 -29.65 -2.17 2.82
CA ILE A 170 -29.73 -0.70 2.76
C ILE A 170 -30.39 -0.15 4.03
N GLU A 171 -31.49 -0.74 4.48
CA GLU A 171 -32.21 -0.30 5.70
C GLU A 171 -31.32 -0.53 6.95
N GLU A 172 -30.65 -1.66 7.06
CA GLU A 172 -29.72 -1.94 8.15
C GLU A 172 -28.57 -0.92 8.21
N LYS A 173 -27.98 -0.62 7.06
CA LYS A 173 -26.79 0.24 6.99
C LYS A 173 -27.10 1.73 7.09
N TYR A 174 -28.17 2.19 6.47
CA TYR A 174 -28.48 3.63 6.35
C TYR A 174 -29.71 4.05 7.16
N GLY A 175 -30.49 3.10 7.68
CA GLY A 175 -31.67 3.35 8.49
C GLY A 175 -32.89 3.84 7.69
N VAL A 176 -32.89 3.70 6.37
CA VAL A 176 -33.93 4.08 5.44
C VAL A 176 -34.20 2.99 4.41
N THR A 177 -35.40 2.86 3.93
CA THR A 177 -35.74 2.00 2.78
C THR A 177 -35.11 2.56 1.49
N PRO A 178 -34.88 1.73 0.45
CA PRO A 178 -34.41 2.20 -0.86
C PRO A 178 -35.17 3.38 -1.42
N ALA A 179 -36.53 3.35 -1.33
CA ALA A 179 -37.40 4.44 -1.78
C ALA A 179 -37.10 5.79 -1.08
N ASN A 180 -36.62 5.75 0.15
CA ASN A 180 -36.25 6.93 0.95
C ASN A 180 -34.77 7.30 0.86
N TYR A 181 -33.96 6.50 0.16
CA TYR A 181 -32.51 6.78 0.04
C TYR A 181 -32.25 8.14 -0.65
N ARG A 182 -33.00 8.44 -1.72
CA ARG A 182 -32.97 9.74 -2.40
C ARG A 182 -33.28 10.91 -1.48
N GLY A 183 -34.24 10.73 -0.56
CA GLY A 183 -34.58 11.74 0.47
C GLY A 183 -33.45 11.90 1.50
N LEU A 184 -32.82 10.82 1.88
CA LEU A 184 -31.61 10.84 2.75
C LEU A 184 -30.47 11.65 2.10
N ALA A 185 -30.13 11.33 0.84
CA ALA A 185 -29.10 11.98 0.06
C ALA A 185 -29.39 13.48 -0.11
N ALA A 186 -30.64 13.87 -0.39
CA ALA A 186 -31.03 15.27 -0.51
C ALA A 186 -30.85 16.06 0.79
N LEU A 187 -31.17 15.47 1.94
CA LEU A 187 -31.03 16.10 3.26
C LEU A 187 -29.56 16.23 3.71
N VAL A 188 -28.78 15.18 3.50
CA VAL A 188 -27.36 15.12 3.91
C VAL A 188 -26.48 15.90 2.95
N GLY A 189 -26.83 15.88 1.66
CA GLY A 189 -26.07 16.46 0.56
C GLY A 189 -24.97 15.52 0.06
N GLU A 190 -24.58 15.73 -1.19
CA GLU A 190 -23.56 14.95 -1.90
C GLU A 190 -22.41 15.82 -2.35
N LYS A 191 -21.30 15.67 -1.64
CA LYS A 191 -20.10 16.48 -1.92
C LYS A 191 -19.48 16.17 -3.28
N ALA A 192 -19.57 14.92 -3.72
CA ALA A 192 -19.05 14.49 -5.02
C ALA A 192 -19.75 15.21 -6.17
N ASP A 193 -21.04 15.48 -6.00
CA ASP A 193 -21.89 16.10 -7.02
C ASP A 193 -22.14 17.59 -6.79
N ASN A 194 -21.44 18.15 -5.79
CA ASN A 194 -21.57 19.55 -5.39
C ASN A 194 -23.02 19.94 -5.00
N LEU A 195 -23.72 18.98 -4.37
CA LEU A 195 -25.07 19.19 -3.85
C LEU A 195 -24.98 19.40 -2.33
N PRO A 196 -25.04 20.65 -1.85
CA PRO A 196 -25.00 20.95 -0.43
C PRO A 196 -26.30 20.52 0.26
N GLY A 197 -26.17 19.71 1.33
CA GLY A 197 -27.30 19.35 2.20
C GLY A 197 -27.53 20.35 3.32
N VAL A 198 -28.42 20.02 4.24
CA VAL A 198 -28.72 20.86 5.41
C VAL A 198 -27.53 20.87 6.37
N PRO A 199 -26.97 22.04 6.70
CA PRO A 199 -25.77 22.14 7.53
C PRO A 199 -25.97 21.54 8.94
N GLY A 200 -25.17 20.48 9.26
CA GLY A 200 -25.23 19.77 10.55
C GLY A 200 -26.21 18.59 10.56
N VAL A 201 -26.81 18.24 9.44
CA VAL A 201 -27.57 17.02 9.23
C VAL A 201 -26.65 15.96 8.64
N GLY A 202 -26.56 14.82 9.30
CA GLY A 202 -25.89 13.62 8.79
C GLY A 202 -26.88 12.47 8.68
N ASP A 203 -26.43 11.32 8.18
CA ASP A 203 -27.25 10.14 7.87
C ASP A 203 -28.24 9.79 8.98
N LYS A 204 -27.76 9.71 10.24
CA LYS A 204 -28.60 9.35 11.39
C LYS A 204 -29.74 10.34 11.65
N THR A 205 -29.52 11.64 11.43
CA THR A 205 -30.52 12.67 11.65
C THR A 205 -31.53 12.66 10.51
N ALA A 206 -31.08 12.57 9.28
CA ALA A 206 -31.94 12.49 8.10
C ALA A 206 -32.81 11.22 8.12
N ALA A 207 -32.22 10.06 8.42
CA ALA A 207 -32.94 8.79 8.56
C ALA A 207 -34.03 8.85 9.65
N LYS A 208 -33.71 9.49 10.81
CA LYS A 208 -34.70 9.69 11.86
C LYS A 208 -35.90 10.52 11.40
N TRP A 209 -35.65 11.58 10.64
CA TRP A 209 -36.70 12.43 10.12
C TRP A 209 -37.57 11.70 9.07
N LEU A 210 -36.92 11.03 8.12
CA LEU A 210 -37.63 10.21 7.12
C LEU A 210 -38.45 9.10 7.76
N LYS A 211 -37.94 8.44 8.77
CA LYS A 211 -38.69 7.42 9.51
C LYS A 211 -39.88 7.99 10.29
N ALA A 212 -39.76 9.21 10.81
CA ALA A 212 -40.80 9.87 11.58
C ALA A 212 -41.95 10.42 10.70
N HIS A 213 -41.62 10.93 9.50
CA HIS A 213 -42.54 11.64 8.62
C HIS A 213 -42.83 10.89 7.29
N GLY A 214 -42.33 9.68 7.14
CA GLY A 214 -42.58 8.77 6.01
C GLY A 214 -41.61 8.95 4.84
N ASP A 215 -41.49 10.14 4.28
CA ASP A 215 -40.66 10.48 3.14
C ASP A 215 -40.18 11.94 3.21
N LEU A 216 -39.39 12.39 2.21
CA LEU A 216 -38.91 13.77 2.19
C LEU A 216 -40.03 14.81 2.07
N PRO A 217 -41.03 14.69 1.20
CA PRO A 217 -42.20 15.56 1.21
C PRO A 217 -42.83 15.69 2.60
N GLY A 218 -43.02 14.59 3.32
CA GLY A 218 -43.54 14.59 4.68
C GLY A 218 -42.59 15.30 5.67
N VAL A 219 -41.30 15.16 5.55
CA VAL A 219 -40.33 15.94 6.36
C VAL A 219 -40.46 17.44 6.11
N ILE A 220 -40.64 17.85 4.86
CA ILE A 220 -40.78 19.26 4.48
C ILE A 220 -42.13 19.82 5.00
N GLU A 221 -43.22 19.07 4.85
CA GLU A 221 -44.55 19.46 5.35
C GLU A 221 -44.51 19.71 6.87
N HIS A 222 -43.79 18.89 7.61
CA HIS A 222 -43.67 18.98 9.07
C HIS A 222 -42.41 19.72 9.54
N ALA A 223 -41.72 20.48 8.67
CA ALA A 223 -40.45 21.15 9.00
C ALA A 223 -40.60 22.14 10.19
N ASP A 224 -41.78 22.72 10.40
CA ASP A 224 -42.06 23.61 11.54
C ASP A 224 -42.15 22.85 12.88
N GLU A 225 -42.45 21.55 12.87
CA GLU A 225 -42.50 20.73 14.06
C GLU A 225 -41.10 20.22 14.48
N ILE A 226 -40.11 20.27 13.56
CA ILE A 226 -38.74 19.86 13.83
C ILE A 226 -38.03 20.97 14.61
N GLY A 227 -37.87 20.74 15.92
CA GLY A 227 -37.28 21.70 16.85
C GLY A 227 -35.77 21.81 16.79
N GLY A 228 -35.22 22.85 17.46
CA GLY A 228 -33.79 23.07 17.64
C GLY A 228 -33.09 23.71 16.42
N LYS A 229 -31.81 24.01 16.57
CA LYS A 229 -31.01 24.69 15.54
C LYS A 229 -30.94 23.94 14.21
N VAL A 230 -31.13 22.62 14.23
CA VAL A 230 -31.06 21.81 13.00
C VAL A 230 -32.38 21.90 12.24
N GLY A 231 -33.55 22.02 12.96
CA GLY A 231 -34.84 22.28 12.34
C GLY A 231 -34.94 23.68 11.72
N GLU A 232 -34.36 24.70 12.38
CA GLU A 232 -34.22 26.05 11.80
C GLU A 232 -33.43 25.99 10.48
N LYS A 233 -32.29 25.31 10.48
CA LYS A 233 -31.48 25.14 9.27
C LYS A 233 -32.18 24.34 8.17
N LEU A 234 -33.00 23.35 8.51
CA LEU A 234 -33.79 22.64 7.52
C LEU A 234 -34.74 23.62 6.81
N ARG A 235 -35.50 24.46 7.57
CA ARG A 235 -36.42 25.47 6.99
C ARG A 235 -35.72 26.47 6.09
N ASP A 236 -34.52 26.89 6.48
CA ASP A 236 -33.72 27.84 5.69
C ASP A 236 -33.18 27.23 4.38
N HIS A 237 -33.10 25.88 4.27
CA HIS A 237 -32.50 25.16 3.14
C HIS A 237 -33.50 24.27 2.38
N ILE A 238 -34.81 24.43 2.60
CA ILE A 238 -35.84 23.67 1.87
C ILE A 238 -35.64 23.75 0.35
N PRO A 239 -35.42 24.94 -0.26
CA PRO A 239 -35.24 25.04 -1.72
C PRO A 239 -34.08 24.23 -2.25
N GLU A 240 -32.93 24.17 -1.52
CA GLU A 240 -31.79 23.41 -1.87
C GLU A 240 -32.05 21.88 -1.73
N VAL A 241 -32.74 21.49 -0.67
CA VAL A 241 -33.14 20.09 -0.44
C VAL A 241 -34.09 19.61 -1.53
N GLU A 242 -35.08 20.40 -1.89
CA GLU A 242 -36.01 20.08 -2.99
C GLU A 242 -35.29 19.99 -4.33
N ARG A 243 -34.37 20.90 -4.61
CA ARG A 243 -33.52 20.81 -5.81
C ARG A 243 -32.71 19.53 -5.80
N ASN A 244 -32.00 19.21 -4.72
CA ASN A 244 -31.21 17.99 -4.58
C ASN A 244 -32.10 16.74 -4.76
N TYR A 245 -33.26 16.74 -4.18
CA TYR A 245 -34.22 15.64 -4.34
C TYR A 245 -34.66 15.45 -5.78
N ARG A 246 -34.80 16.51 -6.58
CA ARG A 246 -35.08 16.39 -8.02
C ARG A 246 -33.89 15.89 -8.79
N LEU A 247 -32.69 16.41 -8.52
CA LEU A 247 -31.45 16.07 -9.23
C LEU A 247 -30.98 14.64 -8.96
N ASN A 248 -31.18 14.13 -7.72
CA ASN A 248 -30.83 12.75 -7.35
C ASN A 248 -31.83 11.69 -7.85
N ARG A 249 -32.90 12.10 -8.52
CA ARG A 249 -33.82 11.15 -9.14
C ARG A 249 -33.15 10.49 -10.34
N LEU A 250 -33.13 9.17 -10.35
CA LEU A 250 -32.81 8.38 -11.52
C LEU A 250 -34.09 8.23 -12.37
N LEU A 251 -33.96 8.51 -13.66
CA LEU A 251 -35.06 8.41 -14.60
C LEU A 251 -35.16 6.96 -15.08
N ASP A 252 -36.32 6.38 -14.97
CA ASP A 252 -36.62 4.96 -15.18
C ASP A 252 -37.52 4.69 -16.39
N ASP A 253 -37.81 5.74 -17.18
CA ASP A 253 -38.74 5.75 -18.31
C ASP A 253 -38.14 6.34 -19.60
N LEU A 254 -36.84 6.32 -19.78
CA LEU A 254 -36.17 6.85 -20.96
C LEU A 254 -36.46 6.01 -22.20
N ASP A 255 -36.72 6.65 -23.34
CA ASP A 255 -36.69 5.98 -24.65
C ASP A 255 -35.24 5.69 -25.04
N LEU A 256 -34.75 4.47 -24.75
CA LEU A 256 -33.41 4.02 -25.11
C LEU A 256 -33.35 3.47 -26.53
N GLY A 257 -34.50 3.31 -27.23
CA GLY A 257 -34.59 2.76 -28.58
C GLY A 257 -34.26 1.25 -28.61
N LEU A 258 -34.44 0.55 -27.52
CA LEU A 258 -34.20 -0.90 -27.35
C LEU A 258 -35.27 -1.50 -26.41
N ASP A 259 -35.45 -2.81 -26.52
CA ASP A 259 -36.32 -3.57 -25.59
C ASP A 259 -35.49 -4.61 -24.81
N PHE A 260 -36.15 -5.34 -23.89
CA PHE A 260 -35.48 -6.33 -23.04
C PHE A 260 -34.79 -7.44 -23.86
N ALA A 261 -35.36 -7.84 -24.99
CA ALA A 261 -34.76 -8.87 -25.86
C ALA A 261 -33.44 -8.42 -26.50
N ASP A 262 -33.25 -7.11 -26.69
CA ASP A 262 -32.01 -6.52 -27.21
C ASP A 262 -30.85 -6.57 -26.23
N LEU A 263 -31.13 -6.83 -24.94
CA LEU A 263 -30.14 -6.97 -23.87
C LEU A 263 -29.61 -8.39 -23.71
N LYS A 264 -30.13 -9.35 -24.50
CA LYS A 264 -29.69 -10.74 -24.44
C LYS A 264 -28.20 -10.82 -24.75
N TRP A 265 -27.45 -11.52 -23.90
CA TRP A 265 -26.02 -11.73 -24.12
C TRP A 265 -25.80 -12.54 -25.40
N GLY A 266 -25.08 -11.96 -26.38
CA GLY A 266 -24.81 -12.56 -27.68
C GLY A 266 -23.56 -13.43 -27.69
N GLU A 267 -23.28 -14.05 -28.88
CA GLU A 267 -22.14 -14.95 -29.03
C GLU A 267 -20.77 -14.21 -29.04
N GLY A 268 -20.78 -12.88 -29.27
CA GLY A 268 -19.55 -12.08 -29.36
C GLY A 268 -18.81 -12.27 -30.70
N ASP A 269 -17.65 -11.60 -30.82
CA ASP A 269 -16.71 -11.70 -31.95
C ASP A 269 -15.33 -12.12 -31.45
N PRO A 270 -15.01 -13.43 -31.45
CA PRO A 270 -13.74 -13.93 -30.94
C PRO A 270 -12.51 -13.40 -31.71
N ALA A 271 -12.63 -13.12 -32.98
CA ALA A 271 -11.52 -12.63 -33.78
C ALA A 271 -11.16 -11.18 -33.41
N GLU A 272 -12.18 -10.33 -33.25
CA GLU A 272 -12.00 -8.95 -32.77
C GLU A 272 -11.46 -8.91 -31.34
N LEU A 273 -11.95 -9.76 -30.44
CA LEU A 273 -11.45 -9.89 -29.08
C LEU A 273 -9.97 -10.28 -29.05
N SER A 274 -9.57 -11.27 -29.84
CA SER A 274 -8.17 -11.69 -29.94
C SER A 274 -7.30 -10.53 -30.42
N SER A 275 -7.74 -9.80 -31.47
CA SER A 275 -7.03 -8.66 -32.03
C SER A 275 -6.85 -7.53 -31.00
N LEU A 276 -7.91 -7.21 -30.24
CA LEU A 276 -7.86 -6.19 -29.19
C LEU A 276 -6.94 -6.59 -28.04
N PHE A 277 -6.97 -7.87 -27.63
CA PHE A 277 -6.13 -8.36 -26.53
C PHE A 277 -4.66 -8.49 -26.93
N ASP A 278 -4.37 -8.85 -28.17
CA ASP A 278 -3.00 -8.83 -28.71
C ASP A 278 -2.46 -7.40 -28.77
N GLN A 279 -3.27 -6.43 -29.23
CA GLN A 279 -2.90 -5.01 -29.23
C GLN A 279 -2.64 -4.47 -27.82
N LEU A 280 -3.38 -4.95 -26.83
CA LEU A 280 -3.27 -4.53 -25.43
C LEU A 280 -2.30 -5.38 -24.60
N GLU A 281 -1.71 -6.41 -25.21
CA GLU A 281 -0.79 -7.36 -24.57
C GLU A 281 -1.44 -8.14 -23.39
N PHE A 282 -2.76 -8.40 -23.46
CA PHE A 282 -3.56 -9.02 -22.41
C PHE A 282 -3.65 -10.55 -22.55
N GLN A 283 -2.54 -11.25 -22.54
CA GLN A 283 -2.53 -12.72 -22.72
C GLN A 283 -3.30 -13.47 -21.61
N ALA A 284 -3.16 -13.07 -20.35
CA ALA A 284 -3.83 -13.72 -19.22
C ALA A 284 -5.35 -13.46 -19.22
N LEU A 285 -5.78 -12.23 -19.52
CA LEU A 285 -7.21 -11.90 -19.63
C LEU A 285 -7.87 -12.62 -20.81
N GLY A 286 -7.15 -12.80 -21.94
CA GLY A 286 -7.63 -13.58 -23.07
C GLY A 286 -7.93 -15.04 -22.72
N LYS A 287 -7.03 -15.67 -21.95
CA LYS A 287 -7.25 -17.05 -21.45
C LYS A 287 -8.47 -17.16 -20.51
N ARG A 288 -8.63 -16.20 -19.60
CA ARG A 288 -9.78 -16.15 -18.67
C ARG A 288 -11.10 -15.94 -19.41
N LEU A 289 -11.09 -15.11 -20.46
CA LEU A 289 -12.28 -14.87 -21.27
C LEU A 289 -12.66 -16.08 -22.13
N ALA A 290 -11.66 -16.79 -22.70
CA ALA A 290 -11.88 -18.03 -23.44
C ALA A 290 -12.59 -19.10 -22.60
N ALA A 291 -12.35 -19.16 -21.29
CA ALA A 291 -13.05 -20.05 -20.36
C ALA A 291 -14.56 -19.77 -20.26
N ILE A 292 -15.01 -18.52 -20.50
CA ILE A 292 -16.42 -18.13 -20.46
C ILE A 292 -17.11 -18.41 -21.82
N PHE A 293 -16.42 -18.12 -22.94
CA PHE A 293 -17.00 -18.25 -24.29
C PHE A 293 -16.81 -19.64 -24.93
N GLY A 294 -16.06 -20.56 -24.31
CA GLY A 294 -15.69 -21.86 -24.88
C GLY A 294 -14.66 -21.73 -26.03
N ASP A 295 -14.26 -22.87 -26.62
CA ASP A 295 -13.14 -23.00 -27.58
C ASP A 295 -13.28 -22.17 -28.90
N ALA A 296 -14.34 -21.39 -29.07
CA ALA A 296 -14.57 -20.58 -30.27
C ALA A 296 -13.72 -19.28 -30.33
N ALA A 297 -13.03 -18.93 -29.26
CA ALA A 297 -12.39 -17.60 -29.09
C ALA A 297 -10.87 -17.55 -29.32
N THR A 298 -10.23 -18.63 -29.80
CA THR A 298 -8.76 -18.60 -30.02
C THR A 298 -8.36 -19.09 -31.42
N PRO A 299 -7.58 -18.32 -32.23
CA PRO A 299 -6.84 -18.88 -33.37
C PRO A 299 -5.64 -19.69 -32.81
N GLU A 300 -5.58 -20.97 -33.22
CA GLU A 300 -4.42 -21.87 -33.08
C GLU A 300 -3.41 -21.54 -31.98
N ALA A 301 -3.77 -21.68 -30.73
CA ALA A 301 -2.81 -21.84 -29.63
C ALA A 301 -3.11 -23.14 -28.93
N ALA A 302 -2.05 -23.89 -28.71
CA ALA A 302 -2.00 -25.16 -28.01
C ALA A 302 -3.17 -25.43 -27.07
N GLU A 303 -3.73 -26.66 -27.18
CA GLU A 303 -4.76 -27.23 -26.34
C GLU A 303 -4.94 -26.51 -25.00
N SER A 304 -5.97 -25.68 -24.89
CA SER A 304 -6.40 -25.13 -23.60
C SER A 304 -6.80 -26.32 -22.73
N ALA A 305 -5.98 -26.63 -21.76
CA ALA A 305 -6.37 -27.57 -20.71
C ALA A 305 -7.70 -27.10 -20.11
N PRO A 306 -8.66 -28.00 -19.85
CA PRO A 306 -9.90 -27.66 -19.15
C PRO A 306 -9.57 -26.95 -17.86
N ALA A 307 -10.45 -26.03 -17.39
CA ALA A 307 -10.31 -25.41 -16.06
C ALA A 307 -9.86 -26.52 -15.11
N ARG A 308 -8.60 -26.43 -14.63
CA ARG A 308 -8.01 -27.50 -13.84
C ARG A 308 -8.87 -27.65 -12.59
N GLU A 309 -9.62 -28.73 -12.50
CA GLU A 309 -10.20 -29.13 -11.22
C GLU A 309 -9.02 -29.31 -10.25
N VAL A 310 -8.93 -28.42 -9.26
CA VAL A 310 -7.92 -28.53 -8.20
C VAL A 310 -8.38 -29.66 -7.29
N GLU A 311 -7.58 -30.72 -7.22
CA GLU A 311 -7.87 -31.85 -6.34
C GLU A 311 -7.31 -31.56 -4.94
N ILE A 312 -8.20 -31.28 -3.99
CA ILE A 312 -7.87 -30.98 -2.60
C ILE A 312 -8.40 -32.10 -1.72
N ALA A 313 -7.52 -32.75 -0.97
CA ALA A 313 -7.86 -33.78 -0.01
C ALA A 313 -7.52 -33.35 1.42
N THR A 314 -8.49 -33.35 2.33
CA THR A 314 -8.20 -33.27 3.76
C THR A 314 -7.78 -34.63 4.28
N VAL A 315 -6.59 -34.72 4.87
CA VAL A 315 -5.97 -35.97 5.28
C VAL A 315 -5.40 -35.89 6.70
N ALA A 316 -5.21 -37.00 7.36
CA ALA A 316 -4.48 -37.05 8.62
C ALA A 316 -2.94 -36.97 8.37
N VAL A 317 -2.19 -36.49 9.35
CA VAL A 317 -0.72 -36.29 9.24
C VAL A 317 0.02 -37.52 8.73
N PRO A 318 -0.26 -38.78 9.18
CA PRO A 318 0.42 -39.96 8.64
C PRO A 318 0.23 -40.14 7.13
N ALA A 319 -0.96 -39.85 6.60
CA ALA A 319 -1.23 -40.00 5.16
C ALA A 319 -0.52 -38.85 4.37
N LEU A 320 -0.42 -37.67 4.94
CA LEU A 320 0.40 -36.59 4.36
C LEU A 320 1.87 -36.99 4.30
N LEU A 321 2.43 -37.56 5.41
CA LEU A 321 3.82 -37.99 5.47
C LEU A 321 4.15 -39.04 4.39
N ASP A 322 3.23 -39.98 4.13
CA ASP A 322 3.38 -40.96 3.06
C ASP A 322 3.39 -40.31 1.67
N SER A 323 2.57 -39.25 1.47
CA SER A 323 2.44 -38.57 0.17
C SER A 323 3.64 -37.68 -0.16
N ILE A 324 4.32 -37.14 0.85
CA ILE A 324 5.48 -36.22 0.66
C ILE A 324 6.83 -36.94 0.79
N ALA A 325 6.87 -38.22 1.11
CA ALA A 325 8.08 -38.94 1.48
C ALA A 325 9.20 -38.94 0.41
N GLU A 326 8.82 -38.88 -0.86
CA GLU A 326 9.72 -38.91 -2.02
C GLU A 326 9.79 -37.58 -2.76
N ALA A 327 9.17 -36.52 -2.21
CA ALA A 327 9.09 -35.22 -2.88
C ALA A 327 10.35 -34.36 -2.56
N ASP A 328 11.03 -33.90 -3.60
CA ASP A 328 12.19 -33.01 -3.47
C ASP A 328 11.76 -31.53 -3.25
N VAL A 329 10.54 -31.15 -3.71
CA VAL A 329 10.00 -29.78 -3.62
C VAL A 329 8.57 -29.86 -3.11
N LEU A 330 8.23 -29.00 -2.17
CA LEU A 330 6.90 -28.88 -1.59
C LEU A 330 6.43 -27.42 -1.61
N ALA A 331 5.21 -27.19 -2.07
CA ALA A 331 4.56 -25.89 -1.87
C ALA A 331 3.66 -25.93 -0.65
N LEU A 332 3.79 -24.94 0.22
CA LEU A 332 3.06 -24.84 1.48
C LEU A 332 2.23 -23.56 1.53
N ASP A 333 1.00 -23.69 2.07
CA ASP A 333 0.17 -22.55 2.44
C ASP A 333 -0.58 -22.84 3.75
N THR A 334 -0.75 -21.83 4.59
CA THR A 334 -1.39 -21.95 5.90
C THR A 334 -2.36 -20.82 6.16
N ASP A 335 -3.36 -21.04 7.03
CA ASP A 335 -4.19 -20.00 7.62
C ASP A 335 -3.47 -19.23 8.74
N GLY A 336 -2.15 -19.42 8.86
CA GLY A 336 -1.35 -18.90 9.96
C GLY A 336 -1.31 -17.41 10.05
N MET A 337 -1.48 -16.89 11.26
CA MET A 337 -1.32 -15.48 11.63
C MET A 337 -0.28 -15.32 12.74
N TYR A 338 0.31 -14.13 12.82
CA TYR A 338 1.23 -13.78 13.89
C TYR A 338 1.08 -12.30 14.24
N GLU A 339 0.61 -12.02 15.45
CA GLU A 339 0.41 -10.67 15.96
C GLU A 339 0.83 -10.58 17.43
N LEU A 340 1.46 -9.46 17.83
CA LEU A 340 1.82 -9.14 19.21
C LEU A 340 2.53 -10.30 19.96
N GLY A 341 3.47 -10.97 19.30
CA GLY A 341 4.21 -12.07 19.91
C GLY A 341 3.49 -13.42 19.88
N HIS A 342 2.24 -13.50 19.42
CA HIS A 342 1.45 -14.73 19.33
C HIS A 342 1.28 -15.19 17.89
N GLY A 343 1.56 -16.48 17.67
CA GLY A 343 1.23 -17.21 16.44
C GLY A 343 -0.01 -18.06 16.63
N ASP A 344 -0.84 -18.14 15.60
CA ASP A 344 -1.98 -19.04 15.51
C ASP A 344 -2.00 -19.67 14.11
N VAL A 345 -2.21 -20.99 14.04
CA VAL A 345 -2.33 -21.75 12.80
C VAL A 345 -3.11 -23.03 13.05
N ARG A 346 -4.05 -23.31 12.19
CA ARG A 346 -4.85 -24.51 12.25
C ARG A 346 -4.63 -25.42 11.06
N PHE A 347 -4.58 -24.88 9.85
CA PHE A 347 -4.47 -25.67 8.64
C PHE A 347 -3.11 -25.50 7.97
N LEU A 348 -2.55 -26.63 7.56
CA LEU A 348 -1.39 -26.67 6.67
C LEU A 348 -1.79 -27.41 5.39
N ALA A 349 -1.71 -26.71 4.27
CA ALA A 349 -1.85 -27.27 2.94
C ALA A 349 -0.48 -27.55 2.33
N VAL A 350 -0.31 -28.70 1.72
CA VAL A 350 0.94 -29.12 1.07
C VAL A 350 0.64 -29.63 -0.33
N SER A 351 1.37 -29.15 -1.32
CA SER A 351 1.32 -29.61 -2.71
C SER A 351 2.67 -30.19 -3.14
N THR A 352 2.63 -31.34 -3.81
CA THR A 352 3.78 -31.99 -4.43
C THR A 352 3.79 -31.87 -5.95
N GLN A 353 2.66 -31.43 -6.54
CA GLN A 353 2.53 -31.19 -7.98
C GLN A 353 1.43 -30.18 -8.28
N PRO A 354 1.55 -29.40 -9.35
CA PRO A 354 0.55 -28.39 -9.71
C PRO A 354 -0.87 -28.97 -9.82
N GLY A 355 -1.86 -28.25 -9.29
CA GLY A 355 -3.27 -28.63 -9.36
C GLY A 355 -3.73 -29.63 -8.29
N THR A 356 -2.87 -30.08 -7.37
CA THR A 356 -3.27 -30.98 -6.28
C THR A 356 -2.74 -30.48 -4.94
N ALA A 357 -3.47 -30.69 -3.85
CA ALA A 357 -2.99 -30.40 -2.50
C ALA A 357 -3.60 -31.34 -1.46
N SER A 358 -2.82 -31.64 -0.43
CA SER A 358 -3.27 -32.30 0.79
C SER A 358 -3.33 -31.27 1.92
N VAL A 359 -4.42 -31.23 2.68
CA VAL A 359 -4.61 -30.33 3.82
C VAL A 359 -4.72 -31.12 5.10
N VAL A 360 -3.98 -30.72 6.13
CA VAL A 360 -4.06 -31.28 7.47
C VAL A 360 -4.58 -30.24 8.47
N ASP A 361 -5.41 -30.68 9.41
CA ASP A 361 -5.80 -29.90 10.60
C ASP A 361 -4.75 -30.15 11.69
N LEU A 362 -3.91 -29.15 11.95
CA LEU A 362 -2.84 -29.22 12.96
C LEU A 362 -3.38 -29.28 14.39
N GLY A 363 -4.63 -28.80 14.60
CA GLY A 363 -5.30 -28.89 15.90
C GLY A 363 -5.71 -30.32 16.29
N GLU A 364 -5.77 -31.26 15.32
CA GLU A 364 -6.03 -32.67 15.55
C GLU A 364 -4.74 -33.52 15.63
N ALA A 365 -3.57 -32.91 15.34
CA ALA A 365 -2.29 -33.58 15.33
C ALA A 365 -1.72 -33.82 16.74
N SER A 366 -1.09 -34.97 16.98
CA SER A 366 -0.32 -35.18 18.21
C SER A 366 1.08 -34.52 18.12
N ASP A 367 1.73 -34.27 19.26
CA ASP A 367 3.12 -33.79 19.31
C ASP A 367 4.09 -34.69 18.50
N ALA A 368 3.85 -35.99 18.46
CA ALA A 368 4.62 -36.93 17.67
C ALA A 368 4.39 -36.73 16.16
N ASP A 369 3.16 -36.46 15.76
CA ASP A 369 2.83 -36.13 14.37
C ASP A 369 3.47 -34.83 13.93
N LEU A 370 3.41 -33.78 14.76
CA LEU A 370 4.02 -32.46 14.47
C LEU A 370 5.55 -32.58 14.34
N THR A 371 6.21 -33.35 15.22
CA THR A 371 7.65 -33.61 15.14
C THR A 371 8.02 -34.40 13.87
N ALA A 372 7.22 -35.38 13.49
CA ALA A 372 7.44 -36.18 12.29
C ALA A 372 7.22 -35.31 11.02
N LEU A 373 6.20 -34.46 11.06
CA LEU A 373 5.89 -33.54 9.98
C LEU A 373 7.03 -32.52 9.77
N GLU A 374 7.51 -31.86 10.83
CA GLU A 374 8.67 -31.00 10.76
C GLU A 374 9.88 -31.69 10.12
N ALA A 375 10.20 -32.90 10.62
CA ALA A 375 11.34 -33.67 10.11
C ALA A 375 11.19 -34.07 8.63
N ALA A 376 9.96 -34.24 8.15
CA ALA A 376 9.69 -34.54 6.75
C ALA A 376 9.79 -33.28 5.88
N LEU A 377 9.18 -32.17 6.32
CA LEU A 377 9.21 -30.87 5.61
C LEU A 377 10.65 -30.36 5.44
N ARG A 378 11.49 -30.49 6.46
CA ARG A 378 12.90 -30.05 6.40
C ARG A 378 13.77 -30.81 5.38
N LYS A 379 13.30 -31.89 4.77
CA LYS A 379 14.04 -32.64 3.75
C LYS A 379 13.82 -32.11 2.34
N ALA A 380 12.76 -31.39 2.13
CA ALA A 380 12.39 -30.87 0.81
C ALA A 380 12.68 -29.37 0.67
N ALA A 381 12.79 -28.92 -0.56
CA ALA A 381 12.82 -27.50 -0.89
C ALA A 381 11.41 -26.89 -0.72
N LEU A 382 11.25 -25.93 0.18
CA LEU A 382 9.96 -25.39 0.55
C LEU A 382 9.64 -24.09 -0.22
N ILE A 383 8.48 -24.08 -0.88
CA ILE A 383 7.96 -22.94 -1.63
C ILE A 383 6.74 -22.38 -0.89
N PHE A 384 6.71 -21.06 -0.70
CA PHE A 384 5.66 -20.34 -0.01
C PHE A 384 5.17 -19.14 -0.81
N HIS A 385 4.09 -18.58 -0.33
CA HIS A 385 3.72 -17.19 -0.57
C HIS A 385 3.73 -16.43 0.76
N SER A 386 4.52 -15.35 0.85
CA SER A 386 4.69 -14.62 2.12
C SER A 386 5.17 -15.52 3.27
N SER A 387 6.25 -16.23 3.04
CA SER A 387 6.80 -17.31 3.90
C SER A 387 7.00 -16.89 5.36
N LYS A 388 7.42 -15.66 5.64
CA LYS A 388 7.79 -15.22 6.98
C LYS A 388 6.66 -15.32 8.01
N VAL A 389 5.43 -14.93 7.65
CA VAL A 389 4.28 -15.02 8.56
C VAL A 389 3.92 -16.48 8.81
N GLN A 390 3.96 -17.32 7.77
CA GLN A 390 3.65 -18.74 7.87
C GLN A 390 4.66 -19.50 8.75
N ILE A 391 5.95 -19.22 8.59
CA ILE A 391 7.02 -19.80 9.42
C ILE A 391 6.82 -19.43 10.91
N LYS A 392 6.52 -18.18 11.20
CA LYS A 392 6.27 -17.75 12.58
C LYS A 392 5.03 -18.41 13.18
N ALA A 393 3.97 -18.55 12.41
CA ALA A 393 2.75 -19.21 12.84
C ALA A 393 2.98 -20.73 13.07
N LEU A 394 3.66 -21.42 12.17
CA LEU A 394 4.00 -22.84 12.32
C LEU A 394 4.88 -23.10 13.55
N ARG A 395 5.77 -22.16 13.88
CA ARG A 395 6.60 -22.27 15.09
C ARG A 395 5.80 -22.25 16.38
N SER A 396 4.62 -21.60 16.42
CA SER A 396 3.74 -21.58 17.60
C SER A 396 3.17 -22.97 17.94
N VAL A 397 3.08 -23.86 16.97
CA VAL A 397 2.65 -25.25 17.14
C VAL A 397 3.81 -26.24 17.15
N GLY A 398 5.06 -25.76 17.23
CA GLY A 398 6.25 -26.59 17.38
C GLY A 398 6.88 -27.06 16.06
N ILE A 399 6.47 -26.52 14.91
CA ILE A 399 7.09 -26.77 13.59
C ILE A 399 8.02 -25.62 13.27
N ASP A 400 9.32 -25.80 13.37
CA ASP A 400 10.35 -24.79 13.14
C ASP A 400 11.00 -24.99 11.77
N LEU A 401 10.63 -24.20 10.79
CA LEU A 401 11.16 -24.21 9.42
C LEU A 401 12.08 -22.99 9.22
N THR A 402 13.30 -23.25 8.75
CA THR A 402 14.32 -22.22 8.54
C THR A 402 14.74 -22.09 7.07
N ASP A 403 14.50 -23.12 6.26
CA ASP A 403 14.90 -23.14 4.86
C ASP A 403 13.73 -22.77 3.95
N VAL A 404 13.84 -21.65 3.25
CA VAL A 404 12.89 -21.19 2.25
C VAL A 404 13.56 -21.25 0.88
N ALA A 405 13.11 -22.16 0.03
CA ALA A 405 13.63 -22.31 -1.33
C ALA A 405 12.94 -21.38 -2.34
N GLY A 406 11.74 -20.91 -2.03
CA GLY A 406 11.02 -19.94 -2.84
C GLY A 406 9.92 -19.22 -2.09
N ASP A 407 9.74 -17.94 -2.42
CA ASP A 407 8.64 -17.09 -1.95
C ASP A 407 8.11 -16.26 -3.13
N THR A 408 6.87 -16.54 -3.54
CA THR A 408 6.28 -15.93 -4.73
C THR A 408 5.98 -14.45 -4.54
N ALA A 409 5.76 -13.97 -3.31
CA ALA A 409 5.58 -12.55 -3.02
C ALA A 409 6.92 -11.79 -3.18
N LEU A 410 8.03 -12.34 -2.67
CA LEU A 410 9.37 -11.76 -2.84
C LEU A 410 9.82 -11.77 -4.31
N ALA A 411 9.55 -12.86 -5.05
CA ALA A 411 9.86 -12.94 -6.47
C ALA A 411 9.08 -11.89 -7.28
N ALA A 412 7.77 -11.76 -7.05
CA ALA A 412 6.93 -10.75 -7.72
C ALA A 412 7.38 -9.32 -7.37
N TYR A 413 7.74 -9.05 -6.11
CA TYR A 413 8.29 -7.77 -5.69
C TYR A 413 9.60 -7.43 -6.42
N LEU A 414 10.54 -8.36 -6.55
CA LEU A 414 11.79 -8.09 -7.27
C LEU A 414 11.55 -7.75 -8.75
N LEU A 415 10.57 -8.40 -9.38
CA LEU A 415 10.21 -8.14 -10.77
C LEU A 415 9.47 -6.81 -10.95
N VAL A 416 8.66 -6.38 -9.99
CA VAL A 416 7.89 -5.12 -10.04
C VAL A 416 7.82 -4.48 -8.65
N PRO A 417 8.86 -3.75 -8.21
CA PRO A 417 9.00 -3.32 -6.81
C PRO A 417 8.10 -2.16 -6.37
N ASP A 418 7.36 -1.52 -7.28
CA ASP A 418 6.51 -0.36 -6.99
C ASP A 418 5.01 -0.72 -6.85
N GLN A 419 4.64 -2.01 -6.75
CA GLN A 419 3.26 -2.44 -6.52
C GLN A 419 2.80 -2.20 -5.07
N ARG A 420 1.49 -1.96 -4.91
CA ARG A 420 0.89 -1.75 -3.57
C ARG A 420 0.69 -3.03 -2.78
N SER A 421 0.55 -4.15 -3.46
CA SER A 421 0.27 -5.47 -2.91
C SER A 421 0.82 -6.55 -3.82
N TYR A 422 1.20 -7.68 -3.25
CA TYR A 422 1.71 -8.88 -3.93
C TYR A 422 0.87 -10.09 -3.52
N GLU A 423 -0.45 -9.97 -3.55
CA GLU A 423 -1.36 -11.07 -3.19
C GLU A 423 -1.23 -12.23 -4.17
N LEU A 424 -1.20 -13.46 -3.64
CA LEU A 424 -1.05 -14.67 -4.46
C LEU A 424 -2.11 -14.77 -5.55
N ARG A 425 -3.34 -14.40 -5.23
CA ARG A 425 -4.46 -14.41 -6.18
C ARG A 425 -4.19 -13.53 -7.39
N ASP A 426 -3.69 -12.32 -7.17
CA ASP A 426 -3.44 -11.37 -8.25
C ASP A 426 -2.25 -11.84 -9.10
N ILE A 427 -1.18 -12.34 -8.45
CA ILE A 427 0.00 -12.89 -9.12
C ILE A 427 -0.36 -14.14 -9.94
N ALA A 428 -1.13 -15.07 -9.37
CA ALA A 428 -1.56 -16.30 -10.04
C ALA A 428 -2.43 -15.99 -11.26
N ALA A 429 -3.36 -15.04 -11.14
CA ALA A 429 -4.21 -14.60 -12.23
C ALA A 429 -3.40 -13.90 -13.33
N GLU A 430 -2.47 -12.99 -12.96
CA GLU A 430 -1.69 -12.21 -13.91
C GLU A 430 -0.61 -13.06 -14.62
N ARG A 431 0.12 -13.90 -13.88
CA ARG A 431 1.30 -14.60 -14.39
C ARG A 431 1.02 -16.01 -14.89
N ALA A 432 0.10 -16.73 -14.24
CA ALA A 432 -0.20 -18.11 -14.54
C ALA A 432 -1.59 -18.33 -15.20
N GLY A 433 -2.46 -17.31 -15.21
CA GLY A 433 -3.84 -17.44 -15.65
C GLY A 433 -4.70 -18.32 -14.73
N ILE A 434 -4.26 -18.52 -13.46
CA ILE A 434 -4.96 -19.30 -12.45
C ILE A 434 -5.85 -18.36 -11.64
N ASP A 435 -7.14 -18.65 -11.59
CA ASP A 435 -8.09 -17.92 -10.77
C ASP A 435 -8.27 -18.61 -9.40
N LEU A 436 -7.72 -17.98 -8.37
CA LEU A 436 -7.92 -18.39 -6.98
C LEU A 436 -9.14 -17.67 -6.43
N ALA A 437 -10.32 -18.26 -6.60
CA ALA A 437 -11.57 -17.72 -6.07
C ALA A 437 -11.53 -17.65 -4.54
N PRO A 438 -12.13 -16.60 -3.92
CA PRO A 438 -12.38 -16.64 -2.48
C PRO A 438 -13.32 -17.81 -2.20
N ALA A 439 -13.10 -18.53 -1.10
CA ALA A 439 -14.05 -19.55 -0.65
C ALA A 439 -15.43 -18.89 -0.50
N GLU A 440 -16.45 -19.47 -1.14
CA GLU A 440 -17.82 -18.97 -1.07
C GLU A 440 -18.26 -18.88 0.40
N ALA A 441 -18.48 -17.66 0.90
CA ALA A 441 -19.27 -17.47 2.09
C ALA A 441 -20.71 -17.85 1.72
N LYS A 442 -21.19 -19.03 2.13
CA LYS A 442 -22.58 -19.40 1.99
C LYS A 442 -23.46 -18.36 2.66
N ASP A 443 -24.47 -17.90 1.90
CA ASP A 443 -25.46 -16.91 2.26
C ASP A 443 -25.80 -16.78 3.75
N GLY A 444 -25.69 -15.56 4.27
CA GLY A 444 -26.55 -15.02 5.33
C GLY A 444 -26.27 -15.41 6.77
N GLN A 445 -25.17 -16.09 7.09
CA GLN A 445 -24.74 -16.28 8.47
C GLN A 445 -23.57 -15.35 8.79
N LEU A 446 -23.76 -14.47 9.77
CA LEU A 446 -22.69 -13.82 10.51
C LEU A 446 -21.68 -14.91 10.89
N ALA A 447 -20.44 -14.80 10.36
CA ALA A 447 -19.38 -15.76 10.57
C ALA A 447 -18.94 -15.76 12.04
N LEU A 448 -19.64 -16.53 12.84
CA LEU A 448 -19.23 -16.99 14.18
C LEU A 448 -18.98 -18.52 14.20
N ASP A 449 -19.37 -19.21 13.13
CA ASP A 449 -18.89 -20.54 12.83
C ASP A 449 -17.98 -20.44 11.59
N LEU A 450 -16.67 -20.48 11.83
CA LEU A 450 -15.65 -20.65 10.81
C LEU A 450 -16.03 -21.90 9.99
N ASP A 451 -16.39 -21.72 8.72
CA ASP A 451 -16.55 -22.86 7.80
C ASP A 451 -15.13 -23.44 7.57
N THR A 452 -14.75 -24.35 8.45
CA THR A 452 -13.43 -25.00 8.45
C THR A 452 -13.11 -25.67 7.12
N ASP A 453 -14.15 -26.18 6.43
CA ASP A 453 -14.01 -26.77 5.10
C ASP A 453 -13.69 -25.73 4.02
N ALA A 454 -14.23 -24.52 4.13
CA ALA A 454 -13.92 -23.43 3.19
C ALA A 454 -12.49 -22.93 3.37
N THR A 455 -12.05 -22.74 4.61
CA THR A 455 -10.66 -22.35 4.93
C THR A 455 -9.67 -23.40 4.41
N ALA A 456 -9.89 -24.68 4.71
CA ALA A 456 -9.05 -25.76 4.22
C ALA A 456 -8.98 -25.81 2.68
N ARG A 457 -10.11 -25.60 1.98
CA ARG A 457 -10.14 -25.55 0.51
C ARG A 457 -9.38 -24.34 -0.04
N THR A 458 -9.49 -23.17 0.59
CA THR A 458 -8.78 -21.97 0.15
C THR A 458 -7.27 -22.19 0.19
N HIS A 459 -6.74 -22.65 1.33
CA HIS A 459 -5.31 -22.89 1.49
C HIS A 459 -4.83 -24.07 0.63
N GLY A 460 -5.67 -25.08 0.44
CA GLY A 460 -5.41 -26.16 -0.52
C GLY A 460 -5.28 -25.65 -1.96
N ALA A 461 -6.17 -24.77 -2.40
CA ALA A 461 -6.11 -24.18 -3.73
C ALA A 461 -4.87 -23.28 -3.90
N ASN A 462 -4.53 -22.49 -2.88
CA ASN A 462 -3.31 -21.69 -2.86
C ASN A 462 -2.07 -22.58 -3.02
N ALA A 463 -1.90 -23.61 -2.17
CA ALA A 463 -0.77 -24.52 -2.24
C ALA A 463 -0.66 -25.23 -3.60
N ALA A 464 -1.79 -25.65 -4.18
CA ALA A 464 -1.86 -26.30 -5.49
C ALA A 464 -1.41 -25.41 -6.66
N ALA A 465 -1.56 -24.10 -6.54
CA ALA A 465 -1.12 -23.10 -7.54
C ALA A 465 0.34 -22.68 -7.37
N LEU A 466 0.89 -22.75 -6.16
CA LEU A 466 2.19 -22.16 -5.83
C LEU A 466 3.35 -22.72 -6.64
N LEU A 467 3.38 -24.02 -6.94
CA LEU A 467 4.49 -24.61 -7.71
C LEU A 467 4.57 -24.02 -9.12
N GLU A 468 3.44 -23.90 -9.81
CA GLU A 468 3.38 -23.32 -11.15
C GLU A 468 3.71 -21.82 -11.16
N VAL A 469 3.14 -21.08 -10.21
CA VAL A 469 3.44 -19.65 -10.04
C VAL A 469 4.91 -19.42 -9.73
N HIS A 470 5.50 -20.25 -8.86
CA HIS A 470 6.91 -20.18 -8.51
C HIS A 470 7.82 -20.43 -9.72
N GLU A 471 7.55 -21.46 -10.53
CA GLU A 471 8.35 -21.79 -11.73
C GLU A 471 8.35 -20.61 -12.73
N ILE A 472 7.19 -20.01 -12.98
CA ILE A 472 7.05 -18.84 -13.87
C ILE A 472 7.85 -17.65 -13.33
N LEU A 473 7.70 -17.34 -12.04
CA LEU A 473 8.41 -16.22 -11.42
C LEU A 473 9.92 -16.47 -11.33
N ALA A 474 10.37 -17.71 -11.01
CA ALA A 474 11.78 -18.05 -10.96
C ALA A 474 12.44 -17.91 -12.35
N THR A 475 11.74 -18.31 -13.41
CA THR A 475 12.21 -18.08 -14.79
C THR A 475 12.35 -16.59 -15.10
N ALA A 476 11.35 -15.78 -14.75
CA ALA A 476 11.39 -14.33 -14.96
C ALA A 476 12.51 -13.64 -14.15
N ILE A 477 12.78 -14.10 -12.93
CA ILE A 477 13.90 -13.63 -12.10
C ILE A 477 15.24 -13.94 -12.76
N ASP A 478 15.38 -15.13 -13.33
CA ASP A 478 16.62 -15.54 -14.03
C ASP A 478 16.82 -14.71 -15.32
N GLU A 479 15.79 -14.53 -16.12
CA GLU A 479 15.81 -13.64 -17.30
C GLU A 479 16.15 -12.19 -16.95
N ALA A 480 15.70 -11.73 -15.78
CA ALA A 480 16.05 -10.41 -15.26
C ALA A 480 17.45 -10.35 -14.61
N ASN A 481 18.22 -11.43 -14.57
CA ASN A 481 19.53 -11.55 -13.90
C ASN A 481 19.49 -11.18 -12.39
N MET A 482 18.38 -11.43 -11.71
CA MET A 482 18.20 -11.18 -10.27
C MET A 482 18.25 -12.44 -9.40
N THR A 483 18.62 -13.58 -9.96
CA THR A 483 18.68 -14.88 -9.25
C THR A 483 19.55 -14.81 -8.00
N GLN A 484 20.69 -14.11 -8.05
CA GLN A 484 21.56 -13.94 -6.90
C GLN A 484 20.90 -13.12 -5.79
N VAL A 485 20.28 -11.98 -6.11
CA VAL A 485 19.54 -11.16 -5.12
C VAL A 485 18.44 -11.98 -4.46
N TYR A 486 17.69 -12.73 -5.26
CA TYR A 486 16.59 -13.54 -4.77
C TYR A 486 17.05 -14.67 -3.84
N ARG A 487 17.99 -15.51 -4.31
CA ARG A 487 18.42 -16.74 -3.60
C ARG A 487 19.42 -16.50 -2.49
N ASP A 488 20.33 -15.53 -2.65
CA ASP A 488 21.45 -15.34 -1.72
C ASP A 488 21.18 -14.22 -0.71
N ILE A 489 20.16 -13.37 -0.95
CA ILE A 489 19.84 -12.25 -0.06
C ILE A 489 18.40 -12.36 0.46
N GLU A 490 17.39 -12.30 -0.43
CA GLU A 490 15.99 -12.13 0.03
C GLU A 490 15.43 -13.38 0.71
N LEU A 491 15.61 -14.56 0.15
CA LEU A 491 15.11 -15.80 0.73
C LEU A 491 15.81 -16.14 2.06
N PRO A 492 17.15 -16.14 2.17
CA PRO A 492 17.82 -16.43 3.43
C PRO A 492 17.53 -15.40 4.53
N LEU A 493 17.15 -14.18 4.16
CA LEU A 493 16.79 -13.14 5.12
C LEU A 493 15.44 -13.41 5.82
N VAL A 494 14.54 -14.18 5.22
CA VAL A 494 13.23 -14.49 5.80
C VAL A 494 13.32 -15.09 7.20
N PRO A 495 14.05 -16.21 7.43
CA PRO A 495 14.16 -16.78 8.77
C PRO A 495 14.91 -15.88 9.76
N VAL A 496 15.86 -15.07 9.30
CA VAL A 496 16.55 -14.07 10.14
C VAL A 496 15.57 -13.03 10.65
N LEU A 497 14.77 -12.45 9.77
CA LEU A 497 13.74 -11.47 10.15
C LEU A 497 12.66 -12.12 11.04
N ALA A 498 12.24 -13.36 10.74
CA ALA A 498 11.31 -14.09 11.59
C ALA A 498 11.87 -14.27 13.00
N GLY A 499 13.15 -14.63 13.12
CA GLY A 499 13.85 -14.74 14.41
C GLY A 499 13.89 -13.43 15.19
N MET A 500 14.18 -12.32 14.52
CA MET A 500 14.19 -10.97 15.14
C MET A 500 12.80 -10.55 15.62
N GLU A 501 11.77 -10.78 14.80
CA GLU A 501 10.38 -10.47 15.14
C GLU A 501 9.87 -11.33 16.29
N LEU A 502 10.24 -12.61 16.35
CA LEU A 502 9.93 -13.51 17.46
C LEU A 502 10.66 -13.12 18.75
N ALA A 503 11.90 -12.63 18.63
CA ALA A 503 12.68 -12.20 19.77
C ALA A 503 12.11 -10.93 20.42
N GLY A 504 11.69 -9.94 19.60
CA GLY A 504 11.25 -8.64 20.07
C GLY A 504 12.31 -7.90 20.92
N ILE A 505 12.07 -6.64 21.23
CA ILE A 505 12.94 -5.84 22.11
C ILE A 505 12.24 -5.52 23.43
N ALA A 506 12.94 -5.68 24.54
CA ALA A 506 12.39 -5.41 25.88
C ALA A 506 12.14 -3.92 26.11
N ILE A 507 11.08 -3.60 26.86
CA ILE A 507 10.63 -2.24 27.15
C ILE A 507 10.60 -1.98 28.66
N ASP A 508 11.08 -0.81 29.06
CA ASP A 508 10.80 -0.22 30.38
C ASP A 508 9.41 0.44 30.35
N GLU A 509 8.38 -0.32 30.74
CA GLU A 509 6.99 0.16 30.78
C GLU A 509 6.80 1.34 31.75
N ALA A 510 7.55 1.38 32.86
CA ALA A 510 7.46 2.48 33.81
C ALA A 510 8.01 3.78 33.19
N GLY A 511 9.18 3.71 32.56
CA GLY A 511 9.76 4.82 31.80
C GLY A 511 8.87 5.28 30.65
N LEU A 512 8.20 4.35 29.97
CA LEU A 512 7.24 4.67 28.92
C LEU A 512 6.03 5.46 29.47
N ALA A 513 5.49 5.07 30.63
CA ALA A 513 4.39 5.78 31.28
C ALA A 513 4.80 7.20 31.73
N GLU A 514 6.03 7.37 32.28
CA GLU A 514 6.59 8.68 32.62
C GLU A 514 6.70 9.59 31.37
N LEU A 515 7.14 9.07 30.24
CA LEU A 515 7.23 9.83 28.99
C LEU A 515 5.85 10.32 28.51
N VAL A 516 4.80 9.49 28.61
CA VAL A 516 3.42 9.89 28.28
C VAL A 516 2.96 11.06 29.16
N GLU A 517 3.25 11.00 30.48
CA GLU A 517 2.90 12.06 31.39
C GLU A 517 3.66 13.37 31.09
N ASP A 518 4.95 13.28 30.82
CA ASP A 518 5.81 14.42 30.52
C ASP A 518 5.40 15.10 29.23
N PHE A 519 5.21 14.36 28.14
CA PHE A 519 4.76 14.94 26.88
C PHE A 519 3.33 15.49 26.97
N THR A 520 2.48 14.93 27.83
CA THR A 520 1.15 15.50 28.10
C THR A 520 1.27 16.86 28.76
N LYS A 521 2.13 17.00 29.79
CA LYS A 521 2.39 18.28 30.48
C LYS A 521 2.99 19.33 29.52
N GLN A 522 3.94 18.92 28.68
CA GLN A 522 4.56 19.81 27.70
C GLN A 522 3.55 20.29 26.65
N ALA A 523 2.71 19.39 26.12
CA ALA A 523 1.66 19.77 25.15
C ALA A 523 0.66 20.75 25.79
N GLN A 524 0.24 20.50 27.02
CA GLN A 524 -0.69 21.37 27.73
C GLN A 524 -0.08 22.75 28.01
N ALA A 525 1.14 22.82 28.54
CA ALA A 525 1.83 24.07 28.78
C ALA A 525 2.02 24.91 27.52
N SER A 526 2.39 24.25 26.42
CA SER A 526 2.52 24.92 25.12
C SER A 526 1.18 25.42 24.57
N ALA A 527 0.08 24.70 24.82
CA ALA A 527 -1.26 25.14 24.43
C ALA A 527 -1.70 26.38 25.22
N GLU A 528 -1.48 26.40 26.53
CA GLU A 528 -1.78 27.53 27.40
C GLU A 528 -1.03 28.80 26.95
N LEU A 529 0.27 28.69 26.65
CA LEU A 529 1.07 29.80 26.12
C LEU A 529 0.61 30.24 24.71
N ALA A 530 0.15 29.31 23.88
CA ALA A 530 -0.41 29.65 22.59
C ALA A 530 -1.74 30.43 22.74
N TYR A 531 -2.62 30.04 23.67
CA TYR A 531 -3.85 30.77 23.97
C TYR A 531 -3.60 32.14 24.58
N GLU A 532 -2.60 32.24 25.47
CA GLU A 532 -2.19 33.55 26.02
C GLU A 532 -1.73 34.50 24.91
N ALA A 533 -1.00 34.00 23.93
CA ALA A 533 -0.48 34.80 22.82
C ALA A 533 -1.58 35.39 21.89
N ILE A 534 -2.77 34.79 21.84
CA ILE A 534 -3.92 35.24 21.03
C ILE A 534 -5.11 35.74 21.88
N GLY A 535 -5.07 35.53 23.20
CA GLY A 535 -6.10 35.97 24.12
C GLY A 535 -7.37 35.13 24.21
N HIS A 536 -7.42 33.96 23.56
CA HIS A 536 -8.55 33.03 23.62
C HIS A 536 -8.14 31.58 23.30
N GLU A 537 -9.00 30.63 23.67
CA GLU A 537 -8.78 29.21 23.34
C GLU A 537 -9.20 28.91 21.89
N VAL A 538 -8.46 28.04 21.22
CA VAL A 538 -8.70 27.55 19.88
C VAL A 538 -8.29 26.09 19.78
N ASN A 539 -8.93 25.31 18.90
CA ASN A 539 -8.47 23.95 18.64
C ASN A 539 -7.18 23.98 17.78
N LEU A 540 -6.02 23.82 18.43
CA LEU A 540 -4.68 23.81 17.80
C LEU A 540 -4.47 22.64 16.81
N GLY A 541 -5.35 21.63 16.84
CA GLY A 541 -5.38 20.54 15.88
C GLY A 541 -6.30 20.80 14.66
N SER A 542 -7.06 21.91 14.64
CA SER A 542 -7.99 22.22 13.56
C SER A 542 -7.40 23.16 12.51
N PRO A 543 -7.06 22.67 11.28
CA PRO A 543 -6.54 23.54 10.23
C PRO A 543 -7.44 24.73 9.90
N LYS A 544 -8.76 24.54 9.98
CA LYS A 544 -9.74 25.60 9.69
C LYS A 544 -9.73 26.72 10.73
N GLN A 545 -9.66 26.38 12.02
CA GLN A 545 -9.60 27.38 13.09
C GLN A 545 -8.25 28.10 13.07
N LEU A 546 -7.16 27.37 12.82
CA LEU A 546 -5.84 27.96 12.70
C LEU A 546 -5.73 28.94 11.54
N GLN A 547 -6.37 28.67 10.41
CA GLN A 547 -6.40 29.62 9.29
C GLN A 547 -7.08 30.93 9.70
N THR A 548 -8.18 30.89 10.45
CA THR A 548 -8.85 32.08 10.98
C THR A 548 -7.91 32.87 11.90
N VAL A 549 -7.30 32.20 12.86
CA VAL A 549 -6.34 32.85 13.79
C VAL A 549 -5.16 33.47 13.03
N LEU A 550 -4.51 32.72 12.16
CA LEU A 550 -3.28 33.14 11.48
C LEU A 550 -3.53 34.29 10.48
N PHE A 551 -4.59 34.17 9.67
CA PHE A 551 -4.77 35.02 8.48
C PHE A 551 -5.84 36.11 8.64
N ASP A 552 -6.82 35.91 9.55
CA ASP A 552 -7.90 36.88 9.76
C ASP A 552 -7.73 37.66 11.08
N GLU A 553 -7.23 37.02 12.18
CA GLU A 553 -7.04 37.71 13.46
C GLU A 553 -5.63 38.31 13.60
N LEU A 554 -4.58 37.57 13.20
CA LEU A 554 -3.18 37.97 13.32
C LEU A 554 -2.63 38.62 12.03
N ASP A 555 -3.43 38.69 10.97
CA ASP A 555 -3.08 39.29 9.65
C ASP A 555 -1.69 38.82 9.13
N MET A 556 -1.36 37.54 9.33
CA MET A 556 -0.10 36.97 8.89
C MET A 556 -0.07 36.75 7.37
N PRO A 557 1.13 36.69 6.75
CA PRO A 557 1.26 36.34 5.33
C PRO A 557 0.65 34.94 5.06
N LYS A 558 -0.17 34.86 3.99
CA LYS A 558 -0.85 33.60 3.63
C LYS A 558 0.15 32.58 3.13
N THR A 559 0.01 31.36 3.61
CA THR A 559 0.77 30.19 3.17
C THR A 559 0.29 29.67 1.81
N LYS A 560 0.87 28.59 1.30
CA LYS A 560 0.47 27.97 0.03
C LYS A 560 -1.01 27.54 0.08
N ARG A 561 -1.76 27.91 -0.95
CA ARG A 561 -3.17 27.54 -1.06
C ARG A 561 -3.32 26.09 -1.50
N THR A 562 -4.11 25.33 -0.78
CA THR A 562 -4.55 23.95 -1.10
C THR A 562 -6.02 23.92 -1.54
N LYS A 563 -6.56 22.74 -1.88
CA LYS A 563 -8.00 22.60 -2.22
C LYS A 563 -8.93 22.97 -1.06
N THR A 564 -8.48 22.84 0.19
CA THR A 564 -9.28 23.06 1.41
C THR A 564 -8.96 24.38 2.14
N GLY A 565 -8.09 25.22 1.57
CA GLY A 565 -7.66 26.49 2.17
C GLY A 565 -6.14 26.65 2.15
N TYR A 566 -5.62 27.50 3.02
CA TYR A 566 -4.18 27.71 3.17
C TYR A 566 -3.58 26.61 4.04
N THR A 567 -2.43 26.05 3.64
CA THR A 567 -1.81 24.99 4.42
C THR A 567 -1.34 25.50 5.79
N THR A 568 -1.52 24.64 6.79
CA THR A 568 -1.03 24.81 8.17
C THR A 568 -0.14 23.64 8.58
N ASP A 569 0.58 23.03 7.60
CA ASP A 569 1.57 21.99 7.91
C ASP A 569 2.76 22.57 8.69
N ALA A 570 3.57 21.69 9.29
CA ALA A 570 4.67 22.10 10.17
C ALA A 570 5.69 22.97 9.42
N ASP A 571 6.00 22.65 8.18
CA ASP A 571 7.00 23.36 7.37
C ASP A 571 6.52 24.79 7.04
N ALA A 572 5.26 24.90 6.58
CA ALA A 572 4.67 26.19 6.28
C ALA A 572 4.54 27.09 7.53
N LEU A 573 4.22 26.49 8.70
CA LEU A 573 4.18 27.23 9.97
C LEU A 573 5.57 27.64 10.45
N ALA A 574 6.58 26.79 10.26
CA ALA A 574 7.97 27.12 10.57
C ALA A 574 8.49 28.25 9.68
N GLU A 575 8.22 28.20 8.35
CA GLU A 575 8.53 29.32 7.45
C GLU A 575 7.81 30.62 7.85
N LEU A 576 6.57 30.50 8.32
CA LEU A 576 5.78 31.65 8.77
C LEU A 576 6.34 32.22 10.08
N PHE A 577 6.81 31.35 10.99
CA PHE A 577 7.48 31.76 12.22
C PHE A 577 8.78 32.51 11.94
N VAL A 578 9.62 32.02 11.04
CA VAL A 578 10.86 32.72 10.62
C VAL A 578 10.55 34.12 10.05
N LYS A 579 9.39 34.30 9.39
CA LYS A 579 9.02 35.61 8.80
C LYS A 579 8.40 36.57 9.81
N THR A 580 7.71 36.06 10.82
CA THR A 580 6.86 36.88 11.71
C THR A 580 7.36 36.93 13.15
N GLU A 581 8.15 35.94 13.56
CA GLU A 581 8.65 35.73 14.92
C GLU A 581 7.52 35.76 15.99
N HIS A 582 6.27 35.43 15.60
CA HIS A 582 5.12 35.59 16.49
C HIS A 582 5.07 34.45 17.51
N PRO A 583 4.91 34.75 18.83
CA PRO A 583 4.94 33.74 19.91
C PRO A 583 3.91 32.61 19.73
N PHE A 584 2.73 32.92 19.18
CA PHE A 584 1.71 31.92 18.88
C PHE A 584 2.24 30.76 18.03
N LEU A 585 2.99 31.06 16.96
CA LEU A 585 3.55 30.03 16.07
C LEU A 585 4.60 29.18 16.78
N GLN A 586 5.45 29.80 17.62
CA GLN A 586 6.42 29.08 18.42
C GLN A 586 5.73 28.05 19.33
N HIS A 587 4.70 28.47 20.06
CA HIS A 587 3.99 27.62 20.99
C HIS A 587 3.08 26.60 20.27
N LEU A 588 2.50 26.96 19.13
CA LEU A 588 1.75 26.03 18.28
C LEU A 588 2.63 24.89 17.75
N LEU A 589 3.83 25.20 17.26
CA LEU A 589 4.79 24.19 16.81
C LEU A 589 5.23 23.28 17.96
N ALA A 590 5.59 23.86 19.11
CA ALA A 590 5.95 23.11 20.32
C ALA A 590 4.81 22.19 20.81
N HIS A 591 3.55 22.69 20.80
CA HIS A 591 2.38 21.89 21.13
C HIS A 591 2.20 20.71 20.19
N ARG A 592 2.35 20.92 18.88
CA ARG A 592 2.22 19.86 17.86
C ARG A 592 3.31 18.79 18.00
N ASP A 593 4.55 19.23 18.24
CA ASP A 593 5.68 18.32 18.45
C ASP A 593 5.47 17.44 19.70
N ALA A 594 5.10 18.06 20.84
CA ALA A 594 4.81 17.33 22.06
C ALA A 594 3.61 16.36 21.90
N THR A 595 2.56 16.79 21.18
CA THR A 595 1.40 15.95 20.90
C THR A 595 1.75 14.76 20.02
N LYS A 596 2.57 14.97 18.99
CA LYS A 596 3.05 13.90 18.11
C LYS A 596 3.92 12.89 18.88
N LEU A 597 4.84 13.36 19.70
CA LEU A 597 5.69 12.51 20.54
C LEU A 597 4.84 11.69 21.54
N LYS A 598 3.87 12.33 22.20
CA LYS A 598 2.91 11.65 23.06
C LYS A 598 2.17 10.53 22.31
N GLN A 599 1.65 10.83 21.10
CA GLN A 599 0.95 9.83 20.29
C GLN A 599 1.85 8.66 19.92
N THR A 600 3.12 8.93 19.59
CA THR A 600 4.12 7.90 19.31
C THR A 600 4.32 6.99 20.52
N VAL A 601 4.55 7.58 21.73
CA VAL A 601 4.79 6.79 22.94
C VAL A 601 3.54 6.02 23.38
N VAL A 602 2.36 6.62 23.29
CA VAL A 602 1.07 5.92 23.53
C VAL A 602 0.86 4.77 22.54
N GLY A 603 1.26 4.97 21.28
CA GLY A 603 1.23 3.93 20.26
C GLY A 603 2.14 2.75 20.62
N LEU A 604 3.38 3.02 21.02
CA LEU A 604 4.32 2.01 21.50
C LEU A 604 3.77 1.22 22.69
N GLY A 605 3.19 1.89 23.68
CA GLY A 605 2.60 1.22 24.84
C GLY A 605 1.46 0.24 24.51
N LYS A 606 0.77 0.43 23.39
CA LYS A 606 -0.28 -0.50 22.92
C LYS A 606 0.26 -1.73 22.22
N THR A 607 1.52 -1.72 21.83
CA THR A 607 2.18 -2.82 21.11
C THR A 607 3.13 -3.62 21.99
N VAL A 608 3.19 -3.33 23.30
CA VAL A 608 3.91 -4.16 24.26
C VAL A 608 3.13 -5.47 24.45
N ALA A 609 3.77 -6.58 24.17
CA ALA A 609 3.20 -7.91 24.28
C ALA A 609 3.23 -8.40 25.75
N GLU A 610 2.61 -9.55 26.03
CA GLU A 610 2.53 -10.11 27.40
C GLU A 610 3.90 -10.47 28.00
N ASP A 611 4.91 -10.68 27.16
CA ASP A 611 6.29 -10.94 27.56
C ASP A 611 7.09 -9.67 27.91
N GLY A 612 6.47 -8.48 27.87
CA GLY A 612 7.11 -7.18 28.13
C GLY A 612 8.02 -6.70 26.98
N ARG A 613 7.81 -7.20 25.78
CA ARG A 613 8.61 -6.87 24.60
C ARG A 613 7.74 -6.26 23.48
N ILE A 614 8.37 -5.55 22.58
CA ILE A 614 7.75 -5.05 21.35
C ILE A 614 8.26 -5.90 20.18
N HIS A 615 7.32 -6.53 19.46
CA HIS A 615 7.56 -7.35 18.28
C HIS A 615 7.15 -6.56 17.04
N THR A 616 8.08 -5.83 16.43
CA THR A 616 7.83 -5.17 15.15
C THR A 616 7.72 -6.17 14.02
N THR A 617 7.07 -5.81 12.94
CA THR A 617 7.03 -6.60 11.71
C THR A 617 7.87 -5.93 10.63
N TYR A 618 8.85 -6.62 10.08
CA TYR A 618 9.65 -6.16 8.95
C TYR A 618 8.99 -6.51 7.62
N GLN A 619 8.98 -5.56 6.70
CA GLN A 619 8.49 -5.76 5.33
C GLN A 619 9.64 -5.66 4.34
N GLN A 620 9.84 -6.72 3.53
CA GLN A 620 10.83 -6.75 2.45
C GLN A 620 10.29 -6.16 1.14
N THR A 621 8.97 -6.02 1.00
CA THR A 621 8.26 -5.75 -0.26
C THR A 621 7.70 -4.33 -0.39
N VAL A 622 8.01 -3.41 0.53
CA VAL A 622 7.42 -2.05 0.54
C VAL A 622 8.30 -1.02 -0.15
N ALA A 623 9.60 -1.03 0.15
CA ALA A 623 10.50 -0.02 -0.39
C ALA A 623 11.07 -0.46 -1.74
N ALA A 624 10.83 0.30 -2.80
CA ALA A 624 11.33 0.00 -4.14
C ALA A 624 12.87 -0.06 -4.27
N THR A 625 13.59 0.42 -3.25
CA THR A 625 15.06 0.36 -3.16
C THR A 625 15.59 -0.89 -2.47
N GLY A 626 14.75 -1.81 -2.02
CA GLY A 626 15.18 -2.99 -1.26
C GLY A 626 15.38 -2.76 0.24
N ARG A 627 15.21 -1.53 0.75
CA ARG A 627 15.25 -1.28 2.19
C ARG A 627 14.13 -2.00 2.91
N LEU A 628 14.40 -2.47 4.12
CA LEU A 628 13.36 -2.97 5.02
C LEU A 628 12.52 -1.81 5.53
N SER A 629 11.22 -2.04 5.71
CA SER A 629 10.36 -1.16 6.49
C SER A 629 9.86 -1.90 7.74
N SER A 630 9.59 -1.15 8.80
CA SER A 630 9.11 -1.67 10.09
C SER A 630 7.68 -1.19 10.29
N LEU A 631 6.79 -2.10 10.71
CA LEU A 631 5.37 -1.85 10.96
C LEU A 631 4.98 -2.44 12.32
N ASP A 632 3.92 -1.93 12.89
CA ASP A 632 3.18 -2.42 14.06
C ASP A 632 4.06 -2.79 15.27
N PRO A 633 4.88 -1.84 15.79
CA PRO A 633 5.02 -0.44 15.44
C PRO A 633 6.20 -0.15 14.50
N ASN A 634 6.18 1.00 13.81
CA ASN A 634 7.33 1.43 13.02
C ASN A 634 8.43 2.00 13.94
N LEU A 635 9.42 1.17 14.25
CA LEU A 635 10.56 1.53 15.12
C LEU A 635 11.62 2.36 14.37
N GLN A 636 11.62 2.36 13.03
CA GLN A 636 12.56 3.15 12.22
C GLN A 636 12.24 4.65 12.23
N ASN A 637 11.02 5.04 12.67
CA ASN A 637 10.59 6.45 12.74
C ASN A 637 10.86 7.12 14.09
N ILE A 638 11.49 6.44 15.06
CA ILE A 638 11.85 7.03 16.34
C ILE A 638 12.98 8.04 16.15
N PRO A 639 12.81 9.34 16.52
CA PRO A 639 13.81 10.36 16.25
C PRO A 639 15.15 10.04 16.92
N VAL A 640 16.24 10.26 16.17
CA VAL A 640 17.61 10.00 16.69
C VAL A 640 18.24 11.27 17.27
N ARG A 641 18.00 12.42 16.60
CA ARG A 641 18.76 13.65 16.82
C ARG A 641 18.20 14.57 17.91
N THR A 642 16.94 14.41 18.25
CA THR A 642 16.28 15.27 19.26
C THR A 642 16.43 14.69 20.66
N GLU A 643 16.45 15.55 21.68
CA GLU A 643 16.46 15.12 23.08
C GLU A 643 15.26 14.22 23.41
N SER A 644 14.09 14.58 22.94
CA SER A 644 12.88 13.77 23.10
C SER A 644 13.00 12.39 22.47
N GLY A 645 13.61 12.29 21.29
CA GLY A 645 13.86 11.01 20.62
C GLY A 645 14.86 10.13 21.39
N ARG A 646 15.90 10.74 21.99
CA ARG A 646 16.84 10.03 22.86
C ARG A 646 16.13 9.45 24.08
N ARG A 647 15.28 10.21 24.74
CA ARG A 647 14.46 9.75 25.87
C ARG A 647 13.53 8.59 25.49
N ILE A 648 12.96 8.61 24.27
CA ILE A 648 12.17 7.47 23.78
C ILE A 648 13.06 6.24 23.54
N ARG A 649 14.31 6.41 23.09
CA ARG A 649 15.26 5.30 22.93
C ARG A 649 15.79 4.75 24.25
N GLU A 650 15.70 5.50 25.34
CA GLU A 650 16.08 5.05 26.69
C GLU A 650 15.13 3.94 27.22
N VAL A 651 13.86 3.92 26.81
CA VAL A 651 12.91 2.91 27.28
C VAL A 651 13.05 1.55 26.59
N PHE A 652 13.81 1.47 25.51
CA PHE A 652 14.18 0.20 24.88
C PHE A 652 15.43 -0.33 25.58
N VAL A 653 15.28 -1.43 26.31
CA VAL A 653 16.31 -1.92 27.24
C VAL A 653 16.78 -3.31 26.89
N ALA A 654 17.93 -3.70 27.41
CA ALA A 654 18.39 -5.08 27.38
C ALA A 654 17.43 -5.99 28.15
N ASP A 655 17.46 -7.31 27.86
CA ASP A 655 16.58 -8.27 28.53
C ASP A 655 16.70 -8.15 30.08
N PRO A 656 15.67 -7.73 30.80
CA PRO A 656 15.70 -7.58 32.24
C PRO A 656 15.89 -8.91 32.98
N ASN A 657 15.62 -10.03 32.32
CA ASN A 657 15.81 -11.37 32.87
C ASN A 657 17.28 -11.87 32.79
N VAL A 658 18.14 -11.13 32.07
CA VAL A 658 19.58 -11.44 31.97
C VAL A 658 20.38 -10.48 32.83
N PRO A 659 20.83 -10.88 34.02
CA PRO A 659 21.60 -10.00 34.91
C PRO A 659 22.89 -9.52 34.23
N GLY A 660 23.05 -8.22 34.09
CA GLY A 660 24.19 -7.63 33.39
C GLY A 660 24.11 -7.67 31.87
N GLY A 661 22.95 -8.06 31.32
CA GLY A 661 22.70 -7.97 29.87
C GLY A 661 22.83 -6.55 29.35
N LEU A 662 23.24 -6.39 28.13
CA LEU A 662 23.42 -5.10 27.43
C LEU A 662 22.76 -5.16 26.05
N LEU A 663 22.48 -4.02 25.48
CA LEU A 663 22.27 -3.86 24.06
C LEU A 663 23.60 -3.49 23.39
N LEU A 664 23.85 -4.08 22.22
CA LEU A 664 24.90 -3.67 21.31
C LEU A 664 24.25 -3.00 20.13
N THR A 665 24.75 -1.82 19.75
CA THR A 665 24.38 -1.16 18.48
C THR A 665 25.59 -1.14 17.58
N ALA A 666 25.38 -1.43 16.29
CA ALA A 666 26.42 -1.39 15.26
C ALA A 666 25.87 -0.69 14.03
N ASP A 667 26.52 0.39 13.62
CA ASP A 667 26.07 1.32 12.58
C ASP A 667 27.17 1.53 11.54
N TYR A 668 26.81 1.52 10.26
CA TYR A 668 27.75 1.85 9.18
C TYR A 668 28.04 3.34 9.14
N SER A 669 29.31 3.69 9.17
CA SER A 669 29.75 5.06 8.99
C SER A 669 29.65 5.48 7.52
N GLN A 670 28.69 6.36 7.19
CA GLN A 670 28.55 7.00 5.88
C GLN A 670 28.47 6.02 4.69
N ILE A 671 27.72 4.92 4.83
CA ILE A 671 27.70 3.83 3.82
C ILE A 671 27.36 4.34 2.42
N GLU A 672 26.39 5.23 2.27
CA GLU A 672 25.98 5.77 0.97
C GLU A 672 27.09 6.56 0.27
N MET A 673 27.90 7.30 1.03
CA MET A 673 29.04 8.03 0.46
C MET A 673 30.19 7.09 0.08
N ARG A 674 30.38 6.00 0.80
CA ARG A 674 31.35 4.94 0.47
C ARG A 674 30.96 4.20 -0.79
N ILE A 675 29.67 3.89 -0.94
CA ILE A 675 29.10 3.31 -2.16
C ILE A 675 29.25 4.29 -3.33
N MET A 676 29.00 5.59 -3.13
CA MET A 676 29.22 6.60 -4.15
C MET A 676 30.67 6.65 -4.59
N ALA A 677 31.63 6.59 -3.66
CA ALA A 677 33.05 6.55 -3.96
C ALA A 677 33.44 5.34 -4.84
N HIS A 678 32.88 4.16 -4.49
CA HIS A 678 33.10 2.93 -5.24
C HIS A 678 32.50 3.00 -6.64
N LEU A 679 31.19 3.36 -6.74
CA LEU A 679 30.47 3.38 -8.02
C LEU A 679 30.99 4.44 -8.99
N SER A 680 31.40 5.61 -8.49
CA SER A 680 31.99 6.66 -9.32
C SER A 680 33.47 6.42 -9.67
N GLY A 681 34.16 5.58 -8.91
CA GLY A 681 35.62 5.38 -9.06
C GLY A 681 36.44 6.65 -8.78
N ASP A 682 35.88 7.63 -8.06
CA ASP A 682 36.58 8.91 -7.78
C ASP A 682 37.80 8.69 -6.88
N ALA A 683 38.98 8.82 -7.47
CA ALA A 683 40.23 8.53 -6.79
C ALA A 683 40.48 9.40 -5.54
N ALA A 684 40.01 10.67 -5.57
CA ALA A 684 40.18 11.58 -4.44
C ALA A 684 39.25 11.20 -3.27
N LEU A 685 38.03 10.80 -3.58
CA LEU A 685 37.06 10.36 -2.59
C LEU A 685 37.46 9.01 -1.99
N ILE A 686 37.89 8.05 -2.83
CA ILE A 686 38.40 6.75 -2.39
C ILE A 686 39.63 6.91 -1.48
N GLN A 687 40.58 7.78 -1.83
CA GLN A 687 41.78 7.99 -1.02
C GLN A 687 41.44 8.62 0.35
N ALA A 688 40.51 9.58 0.39
CA ALA A 688 40.09 10.20 1.65
C ALA A 688 39.50 9.16 2.63
N PHE A 689 38.70 8.21 2.13
CA PHE A 689 38.18 7.11 2.96
C PHE A 689 39.26 6.14 3.42
N LYS A 690 40.26 5.82 2.56
CA LYS A 690 41.38 4.94 2.91
C LYS A 690 42.29 5.54 3.97
N ASP A 691 42.44 6.87 3.94
CA ASP A 691 43.26 7.58 4.92
C ASP A 691 42.52 7.81 6.25
N GLY A 692 41.26 7.42 6.36
CA GLY A 692 40.44 7.58 7.56
C GLY A 692 40.08 9.04 7.87
N GLU A 693 40.10 9.92 6.86
CA GLU A 693 39.81 11.33 7.03
C GLU A 693 38.31 11.54 7.27
N ASP A 694 37.97 12.52 8.12
CA ASP A 694 36.55 12.98 8.22
C ASP A 694 36.14 13.62 6.88
N LEU A 695 35.42 12.86 6.07
CA LEU A 695 35.00 13.23 4.74
C LEU A 695 34.38 14.63 4.70
N HIS A 696 33.53 14.96 5.67
CA HIS A 696 32.86 16.26 5.69
C HIS A 696 33.82 17.40 6.00
N SER A 697 34.80 17.18 6.86
CA SER A 697 35.87 18.14 7.10
C SER A 697 36.84 18.22 5.91
N TYR A 698 37.22 17.09 5.32
CA TYR A 698 38.03 17.05 4.11
C TYR A 698 37.35 17.77 2.93
N VAL A 699 36.11 17.43 2.61
CA VAL A 699 35.34 18.10 1.55
C VAL A 699 35.14 19.58 1.89
N GLY A 700 34.83 19.91 3.16
CA GLY A 700 34.72 21.30 3.63
C GLY A 700 36.00 22.12 3.40
N SER A 701 37.15 21.54 3.71
CA SER A 701 38.43 22.22 3.47
C SER A 701 38.66 22.55 1.98
N LYS A 702 38.21 21.64 1.08
CA LYS A 702 38.33 21.85 -0.37
C LYS A 702 37.28 22.82 -0.93
N VAL A 703 36.03 22.68 -0.51
CA VAL A 703 34.93 23.53 -0.97
C VAL A 703 35.08 24.97 -0.48
N PHE A 704 35.41 25.16 0.79
CA PHE A 704 35.60 26.51 1.37
C PHE A 704 37.04 27.06 1.23
N SER A 705 37.97 26.26 0.65
CA SER A 705 39.38 26.63 0.49
C SER A 705 40.06 27.05 1.81
N VAL A 706 39.79 26.29 2.88
CA VAL A 706 40.37 26.49 4.23
C VAL A 706 41.15 25.24 4.66
N GLY A 707 41.96 25.34 5.71
CA GLY A 707 42.61 24.19 6.33
C GLY A 707 41.58 23.23 6.92
N ILE A 708 41.91 21.91 7.00
CA ILE A 708 40.99 20.93 7.62
C ILE A 708 40.64 21.32 9.06
N ASP A 709 41.60 21.81 9.83
CA ASP A 709 41.43 22.25 11.21
C ASP A 709 40.63 23.57 11.33
N GLU A 710 40.41 24.28 10.22
CA GLU A 710 39.65 25.53 10.16
C GLU A 710 38.17 25.27 9.76
N VAL A 711 37.81 24.04 9.41
CA VAL A 711 36.43 23.64 9.08
C VAL A 711 35.60 23.63 10.35
N ASP A 712 34.77 24.64 10.54
CA ASP A 712 33.88 24.73 11.68
C ASP A 712 32.65 23.81 11.55
N SER A 713 31.88 23.68 12.63
CA SER A 713 30.67 22.86 12.68
C SER A 713 29.61 23.26 11.67
N THR A 714 29.55 24.56 11.31
CA THR A 714 28.59 25.10 10.34
C THR A 714 28.99 24.71 8.92
N MET A 715 30.27 24.86 8.58
CA MET A 715 30.83 24.40 7.30
C MET A 715 30.66 22.90 7.14
N ARG A 716 30.97 22.12 8.17
CA ARG A 716 30.82 20.67 8.18
C ARG A 716 29.35 20.23 7.96
N SER A 717 28.39 20.90 8.61
CA SER A 717 26.97 20.68 8.42
C SER A 717 26.50 21.02 7.00
N LYS A 718 26.98 22.14 6.44
CA LYS A 718 26.70 22.53 5.04
C LYS A 718 27.23 21.50 4.05
N VAL A 719 28.44 21.00 4.24
CA VAL A 719 29.02 19.96 3.39
C VAL A 719 28.23 18.65 3.50
N LYS A 720 27.87 18.25 4.71
CA LYS A 720 27.06 17.06 4.92
C LYS A 720 25.74 17.15 4.16
N ALA A 721 25.01 18.26 4.32
CA ALA A 721 23.77 18.49 3.62
C ALA A 721 23.94 18.53 2.09
N MET A 722 25.03 19.12 1.60
CA MET A 722 25.36 19.18 0.18
C MET A 722 25.70 17.78 -0.37
N SER A 723 26.58 17.03 0.27
CA SER A 723 27.01 15.70 -0.20
C SER A 723 25.85 14.74 -0.32
N TYR A 724 25.00 14.65 0.72
CA TYR A 724 23.78 13.85 0.65
C TYR A 724 22.78 14.41 -0.35
N GLY A 725 22.59 15.73 -0.40
CA GLY A 725 21.69 16.35 -1.37
C GLY A 725 22.05 16.06 -2.82
N LEU A 726 23.35 16.05 -3.14
CA LEU A 726 23.85 15.73 -4.48
C LEU A 726 23.58 14.28 -4.86
N VAL A 727 23.84 13.34 -3.94
CA VAL A 727 23.50 11.92 -4.11
C VAL A 727 22.01 11.73 -4.43
N TYR A 728 21.16 12.54 -3.81
CA TYR A 728 19.70 12.49 -4.02
C TYR A 728 19.19 13.37 -5.18
N GLY A 729 20.08 13.88 -6.04
CA GLY A 729 19.70 14.72 -7.18
C GLY A 729 19.08 16.06 -6.79
N LEU A 730 19.53 16.64 -5.66
CA LEU A 730 19.03 17.93 -5.19
C LEU A 730 19.52 19.04 -6.13
N SER A 731 18.59 19.87 -6.63
CA SER A 731 18.92 21.03 -7.44
C SER A 731 19.53 22.16 -6.60
N ALA A 732 20.22 23.11 -7.24
CA ALA A 732 20.74 24.31 -6.57
C ALA A 732 19.64 25.07 -5.79
N PHE A 733 18.41 25.06 -6.28
CA PHE A 733 17.27 25.63 -5.58
C PHE A 733 16.88 24.82 -4.32
N GLY A 734 16.90 23.49 -4.41
CA GLY A 734 16.67 22.63 -3.24
C GLY A 734 17.76 22.81 -2.19
N LEU A 735 19.03 22.83 -2.61
CA LEU A 735 20.17 23.05 -1.72
C LEU A 735 20.14 24.42 -1.07
N SER A 736 19.76 25.48 -1.80
CA SER A 736 19.63 26.83 -1.25
C SER A 736 18.61 26.93 -0.12
N LYS A 737 17.48 26.22 -0.27
CA LYS A 737 16.45 26.13 0.79
C LYS A 737 16.96 25.35 2.02
N GLN A 738 17.62 24.21 1.79
CA GLN A 738 18.12 23.35 2.86
C GLN A 738 19.20 24.03 3.70
N LEU A 739 20.07 24.83 3.07
CA LEU A 739 21.15 25.54 3.72
C LEU A 739 20.81 26.97 4.15
N ALA A 740 19.64 27.47 3.81
CA ALA A 740 19.20 28.86 4.00
C ALA A 740 20.17 29.88 3.39
N ILE A 741 20.67 29.61 2.16
CA ILE A 741 21.59 30.46 1.39
C ILE A 741 20.99 30.88 0.04
N GLY A 742 21.64 31.82 -0.67
CA GLY A 742 21.20 32.19 -2.02
C GLY A 742 21.36 31.04 -3.05
N VAL A 743 20.50 31.04 -4.08
CA VAL A 743 20.55 29.97 -5.13
C VAL A 743 21.88 30.00 -5.89
N ASP A 744 22.43 31.19 -6.13
CA ASP A 744 23.73 31.33 -6.82
C ASP A 744 24.90 30.87 -5.93
N GLU A 745 24.81 31.10 -4.62
CA GLU A 745 25.78 30.57 -3.66
C GLU A 745 25.70 29.02 -3.60
N ALA A 746 24.49 28.46 -3.55
CA ALA A 746 24.28 27.02 -3.60
C ALA A 746 24.84 26.40 -4.88
N ARG A 747 24.65 27.06 -6.03
CA ARG A 747 25.23 26.64 -7.31
C ARG A 747 26.74 26.67 -7.28
N GLY A 748 27.34 27.74 -6.77
CA GLY A 748 28.79 27.85 -6.62
C GLY A 748 29.41 26.76 -5.74
N LEU A 749 28.71 26.35 -4.66
CA LEU A 749 29.13 25.24 -3.81
C LEU A 749 29.07 23.90 -4.57
N MET A 750 27.99 23.67 -5.35
CA MET A 750 27.86 22.47 -6.19
C MET A 750 28.98 22.40 -7.26
N ASP A 751 29.24 23.52 -7.93
CA ASP A 751 30.28 23.60 -8.96
C ASP A 751 31.66 23.30 -8.36
N GLN A 752 31.99 23.84 -7.20
CA GLN A 752 33.26 23.57 -6.49
C GLN A 752 33.36 22.10 -6.05
N TYR A 753 32.24 21.49 -5.61
CA TYR A 753 32.19 20.08 -5.26
C TYR A 753 32.51 19.20 -6.49
N PHE A 754 31.86 19.45 -7.62
CA PHE A 754 32.04 18.69 -8.85
C PHE A 754 33.38 19.01 -9.57
N GLU A 755 33.93 20.20 -9.40
CA GLU A 755 35.30 20.48 -9.85
C GLU A 755 36.30 19.59 -9.13
N ARG A 756 36.04 19.29 -7.86
CA ARG A 756 36.93 18.44 -7.04
C ARG A 756 36.68 16.96 -7.24
N PHE A 757 35.40 16.54 -7.37
CA PHE A 757 34.95 15.17 -7.52
C PHE A 757 34.28 15.00 -8.88
N GLY A 758 35.08 15.16 -9.94
CA GLY A 758 34.55 15.13 -11.32
C GLY A 758 33.96 13.78 -11.71
N ALA A 759 34.57 12.67 -11.24
CA ALA A 759 34.06 11.33 -11.53
C ALA A 759 32.71 11.06 -10.86
N VAL A 760 32.42 11.70 -9.72
CA VAL A 760 31.05 11.63 -9.12
C VAL A 760 30.03 12.27 -10.05
N LYS A 761 30.33 13.43 -10.62
CA LYS A 761 29.43 14.09 -11.57
C LYS A 761 29.21 13.25 -12.82
N ASP A 762 30.29 12.75 -13.41
CA ASP A 762 30.24 11.92 -14.62
C ASP A 762 29.36 10.68 -14.37
N TYR A 763 29.52 10.02 -13.21
CA TYR A 763 28.69 8.89 -12.81
C TYR A 763 27.21 9.27 -12.67
N LEU A 764 26.89 10.41 -12.02
CA LEU A 764 25.51 10.86 -11.84
C LEU A 764 24.84 11.21 -13.18
N ASP A 765 25.58 11.80 -14.10
CA ASP A 765 25.07 12.11 -15.43
C ASP A 765 24.87 10.82 -16.27
N GLU A 766 25.81 9.88 -16.20
CA GLU A 766 25.80 8.62 -16.94
C GLU A 766 24.69 7.67 -16.48
N ILE A 767 24.45 7.54 -15.18
CA ILE A 767 23.45 6.61 -14.65
C ILE A 767 22.03 6.99 -15.07
N VAL A 768 21.72 8.28 -15.24
CA VAL A 768 20.42 8.74 -15.74
C VAL A 768 20.25 8.40 -17.22
N GLU A 769 21.29 8.57 -18.03
CA GLU A 769 21.24 8.19 -19.45
C GLU A 769 21.12 6.66 -19.60
N GLN A 770 21.91 5.89 -18.85
CA GLN A 770 21.77 4.42 -18.84
C GLN A 770 20.38 3.97 -18.41
N ALA A 771 19.79 4.63 -17.41
CA ALA A 771 18.42 4.33 -16.97
C ALA A 771 17.37 4.66 -18.05
N ARG A 772 17.59 5.69 -18.87
CA ARG A 772 16.73 5.96 -20.03
C ARG A 772 16.82 4.87 -21.09
N ASP A 773 18.05 4.43 -21.41
CA ASP A 773 18.26 3.42 -22.44
C ASP A 773 17.77 2.03 -22.01
N ASN A 774 18.00 1.66 -20.74
CA ASN A 774 17.66 0.33 -20.23
C ASN A 774 16.24 0.22 -19.65
N GLY A 775 15.61 1.34 -19.28
CA GLY A 775 14.33 1.38 -18.57
C GLY A 775 14.43 1.14 -17.06
N PHE A 776 15.63 0.88 -16.52
CA PHE A 776 15.85 0.60 -15.09
C PHE A 776 17.24 1.03 -14.63
N THR A 777 17.44 1.07 -13.30
CA THR A 777 18.75 1.13 -12.65
C THR A 777 19.00 -0.13 -11.84
N GLU A 778 20.27 -0.45 -11.58
CA GLU A 778 20.68 -1.63 -10.82
C GLU A 778 21.54 -1.25 -9.61
N THR A 779 21.45 -2.05 -8.54
CA THR A 779 22.40 -2.02 -7.43
C THR A 779 23.68 -2.79 -7.77
N ILE A 780 24.68 -2.72 -6.89
CA ILE A 780 25.92 -3.53 -7.02
C ILE A 780 25.66 -5.04 -7.01
N MET A 781 24.49 -5.48 -6.49
CA MET A 781 24.07 -6.87 -6.48
C MET A 781 23.11 -7.23 -7.63
N GLY A 782 22.77 -6.27 -8.51
CA GLY A 782 21.88 -6.49 -9.64
C GLY A 782 20.39 -6.36 -9.33
N ARG A 783 20.01 -5.84 -8.16
CA ARG A 783 18.61 -5.51 -7.88
C ARG A 783 18.16 -4.38 -8.80
N ARG A 784 17.03 -4.57 -9.50
CA ARG A 784 16.51 -3.61 -10.46
C ARG A 784 15.42 -2.70 -9.88
N ARG A 785 15.47 -1.45 -10.31
CA ARG A 785 14.36 -0.52 -10.17
C ARG A 785 13.95 0.00 -11.54
N TYR A 786 12.75 -0.35 -11.99
CA TYR A 786 12.20 0.08 -13.26
C TYR A 786 11.68 1.52 -13.19
N LEU A 787 11.95 2.33 -14.23
CA LEU A 787 11.70 3.77 -14.24
C LEU A 787 11.02 4.23 -15.55
N PRO A 788 9.82 3.72 -15.87
CA PRO A 788 9.13 4.04 -17.12
C PRO A 788 8.84 5.54 -17.28
N ALA A 789 8.69 6.26 -16.16
CA ALA A 789 8.43 7.71 -16.17
C ALA A 789 9.61 8.57 -16.65
N LEU A 790 10.81 8.00 -16.91
CA LEU A 790 11.94 8.72 -17.53
C LEU A 790 11.63 9.22 -18.93
N HIS A 791 10.70 8.57 -19.65
CA HIS A 791 10.23 8.95 -20.97
C HIS A 791 8.94 9.79 -20.96
N SER A 792 8.44 10.17 -19.78
CA SER A 792 7.21 10.93 -19.66
C SER A 792 7.31 12.32 -20.29
N ASP A 793 6.32 12.75 -21.06
CA ASP A 793 6.19 14.11 -21.57
C ASP A 793 5.96 15.14 -20.46
N ARG A 794 5.49 14.68 -19.29
CA ARG A 794 5.27 15.51 -18.11
C ARG A 794 6.60 15.76 -17.39
N ARG A 795 7.09 16.98 -17.49
CA ARG A 795 8.37 17.38 -16.87
C ARG A 795 8.49 16.99 -15.39
N GLN A 796 7.43 17.14 -14.62
CA GLN A 796 7.46 16.84 -13.17
C GLN A 796 7.67 15.34 -12.89
N LEU A 797 7.00 14.46 -13.66
CA LEU A 797 7.16 13.00 -13.54
C LEU A 797 8.55 12.58 -13.98
N ARG A 798 9.03 13.14 -15.09
CA ARG A 798 10.38 12.85 -15.58
C ARG A 798 11.46 13.28 -14.57
N GLU A 799 11.39 14.50 -14.02
CA GLU A 799 12.33 14.97 -12.98
C GLU A 799 12.27 14.11 -11.70
N MET A 800 11.10 13.56 -11.39
CA MET A 800 10.96 12.64 -10.26
C MET A 800 11.61 11.29 -10.55
N ALA A 801 11.44 10.75 -11.76
CA ALA A 801 12.09 9.51 -12.19
C ALA A 801 13.63 9.68 -12.31
N GLU A 802 14.13 10.82 -12.78
CA GLU A 802 15.56 11.13 -12.80
C GLU A 802 16.16 11.12 -11.39
N ARG A 803 15.49 11.72 -10.41
CA ARG A 803 15.94 11.63 -9.01
C ARG A 803 15.89 10.20 -8.46
N ALA A 804 14.90 9.43 -8.85
CA ALA A 804 14.81 8.03 -8.48
C ALA A 804 15.94 7.21 -9.11
N ALA A 805 16.34 7.50 -10.36
CA ALA A 805 17.46 6.87 -11.04
C ALA A 805 18.80 7.14 -10.33
N LEU A 806 19.01 8.36 -9.86
CA LEU A 806 20.21 8.75 -9.10
C LEU A 806 20.29 8.04 -7.75
N ASN A 807 19.16 7.91 -7.07
CA ASN A 807 19.09 7.48 -5.69
C ASN A 807 19.06 5.95 -5.53
N ALA A 808 18.38 5.23 -6.43
CA ALA A 808 18.12 3.80 -6.27
C ALA A 808 19.40 2.94 -6.26
N PRO A 809 20.43 3.16 -7.11
CA PRO A 809 21.64 2.36 -7.06
C PRO A 809 22.39 2.47 -5.71
N ILE A 810 22.43 3.66 -5.14
CA ILE A 810 23.17 3.94 -3.91
C ILE A 810 22.42 3.41 -2.69
N GLN A 811 21.16 3.80 -2.54
CA GLN A 811 20.33 3.35 -1.41
C GLN A 811 20.05 1.84 -1.47
N GLY A 812 19.84 1.31 -2.68
CA GLY A 812 19.61 -0.11 -2.86
C GLY A 812 20.86 -0.92 -2.57
N SER A 813 22.03 -0.48 -3.00
CA SER A 813 23.30 -1.12 -2.66
C SER A 813 23.58 -1.10 -1.15
N ALA A 814 23.27 0.01 -0.47
CA ALA A 814 23.34 0.08 0.98
C ALA A 814 22.41 -0.92 1.67
N ALA A 815 21.18 -1.08 1.15
CA ALA A 815 20.24 -2.05 1.65
C ALA A 815 20.72 -3.50 1.42
N ASP A 816 21.27 -3.79 0.24
CA ASP A 816 21.81 -5.11 -0.08
C ASP A 816 23.03 -5.46 0.82
N ILE A 817 23.96 -4.52 1.03
CA ILE A 817 25.11 -4.71 1.95
C ILE A 817 24.60 -4.95 3.39
N MET A 818 23.62 -4.17 3.86
CA MET A 818 23.05 -4.35 5.20
C MET A 818 22.41 -5.73 5.35
N LYS A 819 21.64 -6.19 4.35
CA LYS A 819 21.03 -7.53 4.35
C LYS A 819 22.08 -8.64 4.38
N ILE A 820 23.14 -8.52 3.59
CA ILE A 820 24.28 -9.45 3.60
C ILE A 820 24.97 -9.45 4.97
N ALA A 821 25.16 -8.28 5.58
CA ALA A 821 25.71 -8.17 6.93
C ALA A 821 24.83 -8.88 7.96
N MET A 822 23.51 -8.69 7.88
CA MET A 822 22.55 -9.36 8.76
C MET A 822 22.63 -10.89 8.62
N LEU A 823 22.73 -11.40 7.40
CA LEU A 823 22.88 -12.83 7.12
C LEU A 823 24.16 -13.39 7.74
N LYS A 824 25.29 -12.73 7.51
CA LYS A 824 26.59 -13.16 8.06
C LYS A 824 26.64 -13.10 9.59
N VAL A 825 26.07 -12.05 10.18
CA VAL A 825 25.95 -11.92 11.64
C VAL A 825 25.04 -13.00 12.22
N ALA A 826 23.90 -13.29 11.57
CA ALA A 826 22.99 -14.35 12.01
C ALA A 826 23.65 -15.72 12.01
N ASP A 827 24.36 -16.06 10.93
CA ASP A 827 25.10 -17.33 10.79
C ASP A 827 26.14 -17.49 11.91
N ARG A 828 26.96 -16.45 12.16
CA ARG A 828 27.99 -16.47 13.19
C ARG A 828 27.45 -16.45 14.62
N LEU A 829 26.23 -15.98 14.84
CA LEU A 829 25.57 -15.99 16.14
C LEU A 829 24.80 -17.30 16.39
N GLU A 830 24.77 -18.24 15.45
CA GLU A 830 24.15 -19.53 15.69
C GLU A 830 24.81 -20.27 16.88
N GLY A 831 23.98 -20.66 17.84
CA GLY A 831 24.42 -21.29 19.08
C GLY A 831 24.80 -20.31 20.21
N PHE A 832 24.84 -19.01 19.98
CA PHE A 832 24.98 -17.99 21.03
C PHE A 832 23.63 -17.74 21.71
N ARG A 833 23.69 -17.22 22.96
CA ARG A 833 22.51 -16.68 23.65
C ARG A 833 22.18 -15.27 23.22
N SER A 834 23.19 -14.53 22.78
CA SER A 834 23.08 -13.21 22.18
C SER A 834 22.41 -13.31 20.81
N ARG A 835 21.51 -12.37 20.45
CA ARG A 835 20.72 -12.43 19.21
C ARG A 835 20.42 -11.06 18.66
N MET A 836 20.27 -10.95 17.32
CA MET A 836 19.77 -9.74 16.69
C MET A 836 18.31 -9.48 17.08
N LEU A 837 18.01 -8.23 17.37
CA LEU A 837 16.67 -7.77 17.74
C LEU A 837 16.07 -6.85 16.69
N LEU A 838 16.79 -5.82 16.29
CA LEU A 838 16.29 -4.78 15.40
C LEU A 838 17.31 -4.44 14.30
N GLN A 839 16.76 -4.01 13.18
CA GLN A 839 17.45 -3.30 12.11
C GLN A 839 16.77 -1.94 11.91
N VAL A 840 17.51 -0.85 12.02
CA VAL A 840 17.00 0.51 11.90
C VAL A 840 17.93 1.32 11.01
N HIS A 841 17.49 1.63 9.79
CA HIS A 841 18.32 2.29 8.76
C HIS A 841 19.60 1.51 8.45
N ASP A 842 20.76 2.04 8.86
CA ASP A 842 22.09 1.45 8.65
C ASP A 842 22.65 0.84 9.96
N GLU A 843 21.77 0.60 10.98
CA GLU A 843 22.10 0.12 12.32
C GLU A 843 21.50 -1.26 12.59
N ILE A 844 22.24 -2.16 13.23
CA ILE A 844 21.78 -3.43 13.81
C ILE A 844 21.83 -3.31 15.35
N ILE A 845 20.79 -3.83 16.03
CA ILE A 845 20.72 -3.90 17.48
C ILE A 845 20.70 -5.37 17.90
N VAL A 846 21.60 -5.72 18.83
CA VAL A 846 21.77 -7.08 19.33
C VAL A 846 21.52 -7.10 20.85
N ASP A 847 20.76 -8.08 21.32
CA ASP A 847 20.67 -8.41 22.75
C ASP A 847 21.93 -9.18 23.16
N LEU A 848 22.71 -8.63 24.07
CA LEU A 848 24.07 -9.04 24.35
C LEU A 848 24.17 -9.73 25.70
N HIS A 849 24.43 -11.03 25.69
CA HIS A 849 24.68 -11.75 26.94
C HIS A 849 26.07 -11.40 27.51
N PRO A 850 26.21 -11.11 28.82
CA PRO A 850 27.47 -10.60 29.40
C PRO A 850 28.68 -11.50 29.18
N GLU A 851 28.49 -12.82 29.18
CA GLU A 851 29.57 -13.79 28.98
C GLU A 851 30.08 -13.88 27.54
N GLU A 852 29.28 -13.36 26.59
CA GLU A 852 29.55 -13.43 25.15
C GLU A 852 29.95 -12.03 24.58
N ALA A 853 29.96 -11.01 25.42
CA ALA A 853 30.01 -9.62 25.00
C ALA A 853 31.19 -9.26 24.08
N ASP A 854 32.39 -9.65 24.46
CA ASP A 854 33.59 -9.33 23.68
C ASP A 854 33.63 -10.10 22.34
N GLU A 855 33.19 -11.36 22.35
CA GLU A 855 33.17 -12.21 21.16
C GLU A 855 32.09 -11.76 20.16
N VAL A 856 30.88 -11.51 20.64
CA VAL A 856 29.77 -11.02 19.79
C VAL A 856 30.07 -9.65 19.22
N LYS A 857 30.68 -8.75 20.00
CA LYS A 857 31.14 -7.46 19.50
C LYS A 857 32.15 -7.61 18.37
N ALA A 858 33.12 -8.52 18.53
CA ALA A 858 34.09 -8.80 17.47
C ALA A 858 33.43 -9.37 16.22
N ILE A 859 32.52 -10.34 16.36
CA ILE A 859 31.78 -10.95 15.26
C ILE A 859 31.01 -9.89 14.48
N VAL A 860 30.19 -9.08 15.18
CA VAL A 860 29.35 -8.05 14.53
C VAL A 860 30.24 -7.04 13.78
N THR A 861 31.33 -6.61 14.39
CA THR A 861 32.27 -5.65 13.76
C THR A 861 32.92 -6.26 12.52
N GLU A 862 33.38 -7.50 12.59
CA GLU A 862 34.04 -8.21 11.49
C GLU A 862 33.09 -8.46 10.32
N GLU A 863 31.90 -9.04 10.61
CA GLU A 863 30.94 -9.42 9.56
C GLU A 863 30.30 -8.22 8.86
N MET A 864 30.00 -7.15 9.61
CA MET A 864 29.54 -5.90 8.99
C MET A 864 30.67 -5.25 8.17
N GLY A 865 31.91 -5.18 8.72
CA GLY A 865 33.06 -4.57 8.03
C GLY A 865 33.48 -5.32 6.77
N SER A 866 33.16 -6.60 6.66
CA SER A 866 33.48 -7.50 5.54
C SER A 866 32.24 -7.96 4.75
N ALA A 867 31.11 -7.29 4.93
CA ALA A 867 29.85 -7.72 4.29
C ALA A 867 29.98 -7.72 2.76
N TYR A 868 30.61 -6.71 2.19
CA TYR A 868 30.89 -6.57 0.76
C TYR A 868 32.24 -5.90 0.52
N GLU A 869 32.93 -6.27 -0.56
CA GLU A 869 34.22 -5.70 -0.94
C GLU A 869 34.03 -4.45 -1.79
N LEU A 870 34.23 -3.27 -1.19
CA LEU A 870 34.26 -1.99 -1.88
C LEU A 870 35.72 -1.51 -2.08
N ASP A 871 35.91 -0.54 -2.97
CA ASP A 871 37.24 0.13 -3.12
C ASP A 871 37.63 0.96 -1.89
N VAL A 872 36.71 1.13 -0.96
CA VAL A 872 36.86 1.81 0.33
C VAL A 872 36.45 0.89 1.47
N PRO A 873 37.07 1.02 2.68
CA PRO A 873 36.65 0.19 3.82
C PRO A 873 35.21 0.47 4.24
N LEU A 874 34.54 -0.56 4.78
CA LEU A 874 33.25 -0.41 5.46
C LEU A 874 33.54 -0.22 6.95
N ASP A 875 33.52 1.02 7.43
CA ASP A 875 33.74 1.31 8.84
C ASP A 875 32.44 1.15 9.63
N VAL A 876 32.54 0.45 10.74
CA VAL A 876 31.41 0.14 11.65
C VAL A 876 31.67 0.77 13.00
N ASN A 877 30.73 1.62 13.46
CA ASN A 877 30.75 2.14 14.83
C ASN A 877 29.97 1.16 15.71
N VAL A 878 30.54 0.80 16.87
CA VAL A 878 29.91 -0.15 17.78
C VAL A 878 29.90 0.40 19.21
N GLY A 879 28.70 0.45 19.78
CA GLY A 879 28.48 0.83 21.19
C GLY A 879 27.73 -0.24 21.97
N THR A 880 27.85 -0.20 23.29
CA THR A 880 27.13 -1.09 24.20
C THR A 880 26.54 -0.33 25.37
N GLY A 881 25.35 -0.69 25.82
CA GLY A 881 24.67 0.00 26.92
C GLY A 881 23.46 -0.75 27.42
N VAL A 882 22.93 -0.31 28.56
CA VAL A 882 21.74 -0.90 29.19
C VAL A 882 20.44 -0.57 28.44
N SER A 883 20.48 0.42 27.56
CA SER A 883 19.35 0.83 26.72
C SER A 883 19.84 1.17 25.31
N TRP A 884 18.94 1.27 24.36
CA TRP A 884 19.27 1.65 22.99
C TRP A 884 19.98 3.02 22.93
N HIS A 885 19.49 4.00 23.71
CA HIS A 885 20.19 5.29 23.79
C HIS A 885 21.59 5.17 24.42
N ALA A 886 21.73 4.41 25.51
CA ALA A 886 23.03 4.25 26.17
C ALA A 886 24.05 3.45 25.33
N ALA A 887 23.57 2.60 24.42
CA ALA A 887 24.41 1.87 23.47
C ALA A 887 24.79 2.71 22.23
N ALA A 888 24.13 3.86 21.99
CA ALA A 888 24.43 4.73 20.85
C ALA A 888 25.85 5.31 20.97
N HIS A 889 26.55 5.52 19.83
CA HIS A 889 27.95 6.01 19.72
C HIS A 889 28.03 7.37 19.04
#